data_51b0b117b7086ea787cfdf7d7d7d4096
#
_entry.id   51b0b117b7086ea787cfdf7d7d7d4096
#
_cell.length_a   1.000
_cell.length_b   1.000
_cell.length_c   1.000
_cell.angle_alpha   90.00
_cell.angle_beta   90.00
_cell.angle_gamma   90.00
#
_symmetry.space_group_name_H-M   'P 1'
#
loop_
_entity.id
_entity.type
_entity.pdbx_description
1 polymer ?
#
loop_
_entity_poly.entity_id
_entity_poly.type
_entity_poly.pdbx_seq_one_letter_code
_entity_poly.pdbx_strand_id
1 'polypeptide(L)'
;MKNQIKYLVLIILLLNVSGQANATLKLKEIRTASSDVLVVVFTSEIVLPTTNYTTWINTKIDVNEVKTGDVSGWKLNGIQPLEINKFVTESSATNSGPKRAEHRIFLKVPLLINGTVYKLETPHGDTTFVFTNRTMFCESIKTNQTAYSGLSDARFANFAIWLGTGGSQQIKGKLPEYNVYDITSGRIVSKGALEDIGKDFSSGDYVYRIDLSGVPEGGPYKISVFGYGCSRPFGVGGDFSTRLGYVSFRSMYYQRCGIPLKKPYAWEDIRENHCHTLLYDVNAPTGEANLVVVGTEPSFTVYGGYHDAGDADRRLYHLIRVPPVLMTTYEAFPEYFTDNQFNIPDKFDENFNILGKGNGIPDIIDEAEWATLIWEYLQDPDGSVHWGTETKGYPEPFAIPMDHDYKKYGTIRIDNEATGMAAGVFMHLARLLKPYKPERSVELQQRAEKAMAYVGNNVNNQQKLYFAVQKYLLTGDIVAHQQVKDLTSLFANSEINNPGSSNYSNNILAIFFYPYLIEKERPTDQVVVQKMKDILRNTADREITIFNSFAYPVGNPITTKRQWGNNVNQGQHAYPCLLEWGLTKEQKYIDVVSQLMDYNQGLNPIGKCYVTGLGFDQVKNPHDRESEYTKSRGWGVKPGILVYGPGNLPDRIEFTILPEIRTLPRERQWVDHLFTYGMNEFTIHETLIYPAVIYPVLAEGRIWDGTKDPFDVVEHSIISEIKVDEQDKIEIYPNPVKNNITIASTENDEILNLKLLDSMGKVVFQVDKINLATINLNMNSYPNGIYILRIESRSGATFKKMIKIE
;
A
#
# COMPACT_ATOMS: atom_id res chain seq x y z
N MET A 1 -13.72 -52.21 66.52
CA MET A 1 -13.15 -52.92 65.43
C MET A 1 -12.82 -51.87 64.38
N LYS A 2 -11.55 -51.73 64.08
CA LYS A 2 -10.95 -50.65 63.35
C LYS A 2 -11.02 -50.92 61.86
N ASN A 3 -11.61 -50.04 61.09
CA ASN A 3 -11.51 -50.01 59.64
C ASN A 3 -10.46 -48.98 59.29
N GLN A 4 -9.36 -49.41 58.64
CA GLN A 4 -8.36 -48.58 58.04
C GLN A 4 -8.80 -48.32 56.62
N ILE A 5 -9.00 -47.01 56.28
CA ILE A 5 -9.19 -46.53 54.92
C ILE A 5 -7.77 -46.23 54.38
N LYS A 6 -7.33 -47.01 53.41
CA LYS A 6 -6.10 -46.73 52.62
C LYS A 6 -6.37 -45.60 51.69
N TYR A 7 -5.71 -44.46 51.86
CA TYR A 7 -5.60 -43.40 50.87
C TYR A 7 -4.66 -43.87 49.75
N LEU A 8 -5.22 -44.10 48.56
CA LEU A 8 -4.48 -44.28 47.35
C LEU A 8 -4.11 -42.87 46.81
N VAL A 9 -2.87 -42.47 47.02
CA VAL A 9 -2.32 -41.25 46.42
C VAL A 9 -2.04 -41.56 44.95
N LEU A 10 -2.91 -41.10 44.07
CA LEU A 10 -2.70 -41.12 42.62
C LEU A 10 -1.75 -40.00 42.28
N ILE A 11 -0.47 -40.29 42.14
CA ILE A 11 0.50 -39.36 41.57
C ILE A 11 0.21 -39.31 40.07
N ILE A 12 -0.52 -38.27 39.63
CA ILE A 12 -0.60 -37.90 38.23
C ILE A 12 0.74 -37.26 37.84
N LEU A 13 1.62 -38.05 37.25
CA LEU A 13 2.73 -37.53 36.50
C LEU A 13 2.14 -36.71 35.34
N LEU A 14 2.10 -35.39 35.52
CA LEU A 14 1.98 -34.45 34.41
C LEU A 14 3.27 -34.58 33.60
N LEU A 15 3.24 -35.53 32.66
CA LEU A 15 4.14 -35.44 31.48
C LEU A 15 3.77 -34.15 30.78
N ASN A 16 4.58 -33.12 30.98
CA ASN A 16 4.68 -32.00 30.04
C ASN A 16 5.14 -32.58 28.71
N VAL A 17 4.19 -33.07 27.92
CA VAL A 17 4.39 -33.24 26.51
C VAL A 17 4.36 -31.82 25.97
N SER A 18 5.53 -31.18 25.92
CA SER A 18 5.80 -30.08 25.04
C SER A 18 5.72 -30.65 23.63
N GLY A 19 4.50 -30.85 23.13
CA GLY A 19 4.26 -31.08 21.72
C GLY A 19 4.76 -29.84 20.99
N GLN A 20 6.00 -29.87 20.53
CA GLN A 20 6.44 -28.93 19.51
C GLN A 20 5.51 -29.18 18.34
N ALA A 21 4.64 -28.21 18.07
CA ALA A 21 3.86 -28.22 16.87
C ALA A 21 4.87 -28.19 15.71
N ASN A 22 4.98 -29.32 14.99
CA ASN A 22 5.89 -29.40 13.86
C ASN A 22 5.40 -28.40 12.80
N ALA A 23 6.23 -27.40 12.52
CA ALA A 23 5.91 -26.45 11.48
C ALA A 23 5.93 -27.16 10.12
N THR A 24 4.95 -26.83 9.28
CA THR A 24 4.91 -27.32 7.91
C THR A 24 5.73 -26.38 7.04
N LEU A 25 6.89 -26.84 6.58
CA LEU A 25 7.76 -26.10 5.68
C LEU A 25 7.44 -26.41 4.22
N LYS A 26 7.25 -25.37 3.38
CA LYS A 26 6.97 -25.49 1.94
C LYS A 26 7.85 -24.57 1.13
N LEU A 27 8.43 -25.06 0.04
CA LEU A 27 9.03 -24.23 -0.99
C LEU A 27 7.92 -23.40 -1.66
N LYS A 28 8.09 -22.08 -1.65
CA LYS A 28 7.12 -21.13 -2.21
C LYS A 28 7.54 -20.64 -3.61
N GLU A 29 8.78 -20.22 -3.75
CA GLU A 29 9.26 -19.53 -4.95
C GLU A 29 10.78 -19.56 -5.03
N ILE A 30 11.32 -19.49 -6.24
CA ILE A 30 12.72 -19.23 -6.53
C ILE A 30 12.82 -17.88 -7.22
N ARG A 31 13.77 -17.05 -6.77
CA ARG A 31 14.03 -15.68 -7.25
C ARG A 31 15.53 -15.47 -7.42
N THR A 32 15.91 -14.28 -7.90
CA THR A 32 17.30 -13.81 -7.83
C THR A 32 17.39 -12.54 -6.99
N ALA A 33 18.56 -12.28 -6.43
CA ALA A 33 18.94 -10.99 -5.86
C ALA A 33 20.11 -10.35 -6.65
N SER A 34 20.95 -11.18 -7.27
CA SER A 34 22.01 -10.71 -8.20
C SER A 34 22.27 -11.76 -9.28
N SER A 35 23.20 -11.48 -10.18
CA SER A 35 23.60 -12.40 -11.26
C SER A 35 24.20 -13.72 -10.75
N ASP A 36 24.61 -13.77 -9.50
CA ASP A 36 25.24 -14.90 -8.84
C ASP A 36 24.66 -15.17 -7.43
N VAL A 37 23.47 -14.64 -7.15
CA VAL A 37 22.73 -14.94 -5.92
C VAL A 37 21.31 -15.39 -6.25
N LEU A 38 21.06 -16.65 -5.97
CA LEU A 38 19.73 -17.25 -6.03
C LEU A 38 19.02 -17.06 -4.70
N VAL A 39 17.74 -16.73 -4.71
CA VAL A 39 16.90 -16.62 -3.51
C VAL A 39 15.89 -17.74 -3.49
N VAL A 40 16.00 -18.63 -2.51
CA VAL A 40 15.06 -19.72 -2.29
C VAL A 40 14.10 -19.34 -1.18
N VAL A 41 12.81 -19.23 -1.49
CA VAL A 41 11.80 -18.76 -0.56
C VAL A 41 10.99 -19.93 -0.04
N PHE A 42 11.05 -20.15 1.28
CA PHE A 42 10.18 -21.10 1.98
C PHE A 42 9.16 -20.37 2.82
N THR A 43 8.03 -21.03 3.07
CA THR A 43 7.05 -20.63 4.07
C THR A 43 6.94 -21.72 5.11
N SER A 44 6.89 -21.31 6.38
CA SER A 44 6.59 -22.20 7.50
C SER A 44 5.29 -21.78 8.17
N GLU A 45 4.57 -22.78 8.69
CA GLU A 45 3.30 -22.59 9.37
C GLU A 45 3.24 -23.44 10.63
N ILE A 46 2.94 -22.81 11.77
CA ILE A 46 2.72 -23.48 13.05
C ILE A 46 1.26 -23.28 13.46
N VAL A 47 0.55 -24.39 13.65
CA VAL A 47 -0.78 -24.38 14.27
C VAL A 47 -0.63 -24.45 15.77
N LEU A 48 -1.03 -23.40 16.48
CA LEU A 48 -0.98 -23.35 17.93
C LEU A 48 -2.25 -23.94 18.53
N PRO A 49 -2.14 -24.81 19.56
CA PRO A 49 -3.29 -25.43 20.21
C PRO A 49 -4.00 -24.48 21.21
N THR A 50 -3.86 -23.19 21.05
CA THR A 50 -4.38 -22.18 21.98
C THR A 50 -5.13 -21.08 21.24
N THR A 51 -6.22 -20.63 21.86
CA THR A 51 -6.94 -19.42 21.46
C THR A 51 -6.52 -18.20 22.30
N ASN A 52 -5.58 -18.39 23.22
CA ASN A 52 -5.08 -17.31 24.06
C ASN A 52 -4.20 -16.36 23.25
N TYR A 53 -4.66 -15.15 23.07
CA TYR A 53 -4.01 -14.09 22.29
C TYR A 53 -2.55 -13.83 22.75
N THR A 54 -2.33 -13.70 24.06
CA THR A 54 -0.99 -13.42 24.61
C THR A 54 0.00 -14.56 24.31
N THR A 55 -0.43 -15.79 24.42
CA THR A 55 0.39 -16.95 24.05
C THR A 55 0.65 -16.98 22.57
N TRP A 56 -0.39 -16.71 21.76
CA TRP A 56 -0.27 -16.71 20.31
C TRP A 56 0.73 -15.66 19.83
N ILE A 57 0.63 -14.40 20.29
CA ILE A 57 1.49 -13.30 19.83
C ILE A 57 2.95 -13.50 20.27
N ASN A 58 3.20 -14.07 21.42
CA ASN A 58 4.54 -14.27 21.97
C ASN A 58 5.22 -15.57 21.49
N THR A 59 4.52 -16.45 20.77
CA THR A 59 5.14 -17.65 20.20
C THR A 59 5.93 -17.31 18.95
N LYS A 60 7.21 -17.60 18.92
CA LYS A 60 8.09 -17.40 17.76
C LYS A 60 8.16 -18.68 16.91
N ILE A 61 8.28 -18.50 15.61
CA ILE A 61 8.68 -19.57 14.69
C ILE A 61 10.21 -19.66 14.73
N ASP A 62 10.75 -20.86 14.63
CA ASP A 62 12.21 -21.03 14.61
C ASP A 62 12.79 -20.43 13.33
N VAL A 63 13.60 -19.39 13.47
CA VAL A 63 14.32 -18.76 12.35
C VAL A 63 15.33 -19.70 11.67
N ASN A 64 15.67 -20.81 12.32
CA ASN A 64 16.59 -21.84 11.80
C ASN A 64 15.85 -23.10 11.30
N GLU A 65 14.53 -23.06 11.16
CA GLU A 65 13.74 -24.16 10.61
C GLU A 65 14.23 -24.56 9.21
N VAL A 66 14.57 -23.59 8.37
CA VAL A 66 15.31 -23.85 7.14
C VAL A 66 16.80 -24.02 7.50
N LYS A 67 17.29 -25.25 7.32
CA LYS A 67 18.66 -25.62 7.65
C LYS A 67 19.66 -24.98 6.71
N THR A 68 20.47 -24.06 7.20
CA THR A 68 21.49 -23.33 6.42
C THR A 68 22.92 -23.53 6.96
N GLY A 69 23.06 -24.13 8.15
CA GLY A 69 24.36 -24.37 8.80
C GLY A 69 25.24 -25.41 8.10
N ASP A 70 24.62 -26.33 7.36
CA ASP A 70 25.33 -27.29 6.52
C ASP A 70 25.19 -26.90 5.04
N VAL A 71 26.23 -26.27 4.50
CA VAL A 71 26.28 -25.83 3.09
C VAL A 71 26.23 -27.03 2.13
N SER A 72 26.69 -28.22 2.58
CA SER A 72 26.78 -29.42 1.72
C SER A 72 25.41 -29.95 1.26
N GLY A 73 24.35 -29.66 2.02
CA GLY A 73 22.98 -29.99 1.66
C GLY A 73 22.37 -29.12 0.57
N TRP A 74 23.06 -28.04 0.16
CA TRP A 74 22.61 -27.12 -0.88
C TRP A 74 23.50 -27.24 -2.12
N LYS A 75 22.92 -27.48 -3.28
CA LYS A 75 23.67 -27.54 -4.55
C LYS A 75 22.86 -26.99 -5.71
N LEU A 76 23.53 -26.28 -6.60
CA LEU A 76 22.99 -25.87 -7.88
C LEU A 76 23.75 -26.61 -8.99
N ASN A 77 23.07 -27.51 -9.73
CA ASN A 77 23.69 -28.43 -10.69
C ASN A 77 24.89 -29.20 -10.08
N GLY A 78 24.76 -29.67 -8.84
CA GLY A 78 25.81 -30.40 -8.12
C GLY A 78 26.91 -29.52 -7.47
N ILE A 79 26.92 -28.20 -7.70
CA ILE A 79 27.89 -27.26 -7.15
C ILE A 79 27.34 -26.64 -5.87
N GLN A 80 28.11 -26.70 -4.78
CA GLN A 80 27.74 -26.06 -3.52
C GLN A 80 27.83 -24.53 -3.62
N PRO A 81 26.95 -23.77 -2.95
CA PRO A 81 27.04 -22.31 -2.86
C PRO A 81 28.31 -21.93 -2.06
N LEU A 82 28.90 -20.80 -2.43
CA LEU A 82 30.08 -20.25 -1.74
C LEU A 82 29.69 -19.64 -0.37
N GLU A 83 28.47 -19.16 -0.23
CA GLU A 83 27.97 -18.48 0.95
C GLU A 83 26.45 -18.63 0.99
N ILE A 84 25.89 -18.72 2.19
CA ILE A 84 24.44 -18.71 2.44
C ILE A 84 24.11 -17.61 3.43
N ASN A 85 23.26 -16.67 3.01
CA ASN A 85 22.65 -15.68 3.87
C ASN A 85 21.15 -15.91 4.00
N LYS A 86 20.50 -15.28 4.96
CA LYS A 86 19.07 -15.45 5.17
C LYS A 86 18.36 -14.19 5.67
N PHE A 87 17.10 -14.10 5.32
CA PHE A 87 16.13 -13.18 5.90
C PHE A 87 14.88 -13.95 6.27
N VAL A 88 14.41 -13.79 7.50
CA VAL A 88 13.17 -14.41 7.97
C VAL A 88 12.24 -13.32 8.45
N THR A 89 11.00 -13.36 8.05
CA THR A 89 9.98 -12.39 8.47
C THR A 89 8.66 -13.10 8.76
N GLU A 90 8.01 -12.73 9.87
CA GLU A 90 6.67 -13.21 10.17
C GLU A 90 5.64 -12.59 9.24
N SER A 91 4.64 -13.38 8.84
CA SER A 91 3.55 -12.97 7.96
C SER A 91 2.21 -13.55 8.43
N SER A 92 1.94 -13.45 9.73
CA SER A 92 0.74 -14.03 10.34
C SER A 92 -0.51 -13.22 10.01
N ALA A 93 -1.61 -13.95 9.70
CA ALA A 93 -2.81 -13.36 9.15
C ALA A 93 -3.88 -12.98 10.19
N THR A 94 -3.96 -13.68 11.33
CA THR A 94 -5.03 -13.51 12.33
C THR A 94 -4.49 -13.67 13.74
N ASN A 95 -5.26 -13.23 14.74
CA ASN A 95 -4.88 -13.36 16.16
C ASN A 95 -5.12 -14.76 16.78
N SER A 96 -5.65 -15.69 16.02
CA SER A 96 -5.99 -17.05 16.49
C SER A 96 -5.72 -18.15 15.47
N GLY A 97 -5.26 -17.79 14.30
CA GLY A 97 -4.92 -18.74 13.23
C GLY A 97 -3.49 -19.27 13.34
N PRO A 98 -3.06 -20.02 12.32
CA PRO A 98 -1.67 -20.48 12.28
C PRO A 98 -0.71 -19.30 12.21
N LYS A 99 0.41 -19.39 12.94
CA LYS A 99 1.53 -18.46 12.72
C LYS A 99 2.31 -18.85 11.49
N ARG A 100 2.69 -17.86 10.68
CA ARG A 100 3.43 -18.06 9.45
C ARG A 100 4.67 -17.19 9.40
N ALA A 101 5.74 -17.75 8.81
CA ALA A 101 6.94 -16.99 8.48
C ALA A 101 7.38 -17.30 7.05
N GLU A 102 8.00 -16.29 6.41
CA GLU A 102 8.69 -16.42 5.13
C GLU A 102 10.19 -16.44 5.40
N HIS A 103 10.87 -17.47 4.88
CA HIS A 103 12.31 -17.65 4.95
C HIS A 103 12.89 -17.44 3.56
N ARG A 104 13.70 -16.40 3.37
CA ARG A 104 14.46 -16.14 2.15
C ARG A 104 15.90 -16.58 2.37
N ILE A 105 16.33 -17.55 1.60
CA ILE A 105 17.68 -18.11 1.66
C ILE A 105 18.45 -17.63 0.43
N PHE A 106 19.49 -16.86 0.65
CA PHE A 106 20.33 -16.27 -0.38
C PHE A 106 21.56 -17.16 -0.59
N LEU A 107 21.61 -17.82 -1.75
CA LEU A 107 22.68 -18.73 -2.11
C LEU A 107 23.63 -18.03 -3.06
N LYS A 108 24.89 -17.83 -2.68
CA LYS A 108 25.94 -17.34 -3.57
C LYS A 108 26.40 -18.48 -4.47
N VAL A 109 26.03 -18.43 -5.74
CA VAL A 109 26.22 -19.49 -6.75
C VAL A 109 27.10 -18.99 -7.91
N PRO A 110 27.56 -19.87 -8.83
CA PRO A 110 28.13 -19.42 -10.09
C PRO A 110 27.17 -18.53 -10.87
N LEU A 111 27.70 -17.68 -11.75
CA LEU A 111 26.90 -16.78 -12.60
C LEU A 111 25.77 -17.55 -13.30
N LEU A 112 24.56 -17.03 -13.16
CA LEU A 112 23.38 -17.60 -13.80
C LEU A 112 23.36 -17.27 -15.30
N ILE A 113 23.15 -18.27 -16.12
CA ILE A 113 23.16 -18.15 -17.58
C ILE A 113 21.72 -18.16 -18.10
N ASN A 114 21.35 -17.12 -18.85
CA ASN A 114 20.02 -16.98 -19.42
C ASN A 114 19.64 -18.20 -20.32
N GLY A 115 18.42 -18.73 -20.16
CA GLY A 115 17.93 -19.89 -20.88
C GLY A 115 18.43 -21.24 -20.34
N THR A 116 19.16 -21.25 -19.21
CA THR A 116 19.70 -22.50 -18.64
C THR A 116 18.72 -23.08 -17.61
N VAL A 117 18.54 -24.41 -17.73
CA VAL A 117 17.83 -25.22 -16.74
C VAL A 117 18.77 -25.55 -15.58
N TYR A 118 18.34 -25.28 -14.39
CA TYR A 118 19.08 -25.56 -13.15
C TYR A 118 18.33 -26.58 -12.28
N LYS A 119 19.07 -27.57 -11.75
CA LYS A 119 18.62 -28.43 -10.66
C LYS A 119 19.10 -27.83 -9.36
N LEU A 120 18.19 -27.48 -8.48
CA LEU A 120 18.46 -27.04 -7.12
C LEU A 120 18.20 -28.20 -6.15
N GLU A 121 19.24 -28.62 -5.42
CA GLU A 121 19.16 -29.58 -4.33
C GLU A 121 19.17 -28.80 -3.01
N THR A 122 18.24 -29.13 -2.11
CA THR A 122 18.13 -28.50 -0.78
C THR A 122 17.93 -29.58 0.30
N PRO A 123 18.22 -29.28 1.57
CA PRO A 123 17.90 -30.18 2.69
C PRO A 123 16.41 -30.49 2.85
N HIS A 124 15.53 -29.77 2.12
CA HIS A 124 14.07 -29.86 2.21
C HIS A 124 13.42 -30.37 0.92
N GLY A 125 14.20 -30.90 -0.02
CA GLY A 125 13.75 -31.42 -1.30
C GLY A 125 14.39 -30.70 -2.49
N ASP A 126 14.35 -31.40 -3.62
CA ASP A 126 14.96 -30.95 -4.88
C ASP A 126 13.89 -30.33 -5.77
N THR A 127 14.33 -29.36 -6.59
CA THR A 127 13.47 -28.74 -7.62
C THR A 127 14.28 -28.36 -8.84
N THR A 128 13.59 -28.05 -9.92
CA THR A 128 14.22 -27.55 -11.17
C THR A 128 13.55 -26.25 -11.60
N PHE A 129 14.34 -25.38 -12.21
CA PHE A 129 13.83 -24.12 -12.75
C PHE A 129 14.66 -23.68 -13.97
N VAL A 130 14.10 -22.80 -14.78
CA VAL A 130 14.86 -22.12 -15.85
C VAL A 130 15.18 -20.71 -15.40
N PHE A 131 16.43 -20.32 -15.47
CA PHE A 131 16.79 -18.91 -15.28
C PHE A 131 16.59 -18.15 -16.58
N THR A 132 15.76 -17.11 -16.56
CA THR A 132 15.65 -16.18 -17.68
C THR A 132 15.60 -14.74 -17.19
N ASN A 133 16.20 -13.85 -17.95
CA ASN A 133 16.18 -12.42 -17.66
C ASN A 133 14.77 -11.82 -17.76
N ARG A 134 13.82 -12.49 -18.45
CA ARG A 134 12.46 -11.96 -18.70
C ARG A 134 11.42 -12.45 -17.70
N THR A 135 11.63 -13.63 -17.12
CA THR A 135 10.58 -14.27 -16.29
C THR A 135 10.99 -14.51 -14.85
N MET A 136 12.30 -14.68 -14.58
CA MET A 136 12.78 -14.86 -13.21
C MET A 136 12.71 -13.54 -12.45
N PHE A 137 11.86 -13.48 -11.42
CA PHE A 137 11.75 -12.29 -10.59
C PHE A 137 13.08 -12.01 -9.86
N CYS A 138 13.55 -10.77 -9.98
CA CYS A 138 14.71 -10.26 -9.26
C CYS A 138 14.26 -9.26 -8.19
N GLU A 139 14.40 -9.64 -6.91
CA GLU A 139 13.94 -8.79 -5.81
C GLU A 139 14.77 -7.50 -5.63
N SER A 140 15.91 -7.37 -6.33
CA SER A 140 16.71 -6.14 -6.31
C SER A 140 16.16 -5.03 -7.20
N ILE A 141 15.24 -5.33 -8.13
CA ILE A 141 14.57 -4.33 -8.97
C ILE A 141 13.33 -3.81 -8.22
N LYS A 142 13.37 -2.55 -7.83
CA LYS A 142 12.28 -1.86 -7.09
C LYS A 142 11.53 -0.95 -8.03
N THR A 143 10.26 -1.26 -8.30
CA THR A 143 9.40 -0.47 -9.20
C THR A 143 8.07 -0.15 -8.51
N ASN A 144 7.40 0.89 -8.95
CA ASN A 144 5.97 1.02 -8.75
C ASN A 144 5.30 -0.22 -9.37
N GLN A 145 4.50 -0.96 -8.62
CA GLN A 145 3.85 -2.22 -9.03
C GLN A 145 2.41 -2.01 -9.52
N THR A 146 2.01 -0.76 -9.71
CA THR A 146 0.70 -0.36 -10.18
C THR A 146 0.85 0.55 -11.39
N ALA A 147 0.94 1.86 -11.20
CA ALA A 147 1.02 2.80 -12.31
C ALA A 147 1.94 3.99 -12.00
N TYR A 148 2.94 4.20 -12.82
CA TYR A 148 3.60 5.49 -12.93
C TYR A 148 2.65 6.50 -13.58
N SER A 149 2.67 7.77 -13.14
CA SER A 149 1.82 8.80 -13.74
C SER A 149 2.27 9.15 -15.15
N GLY A 150 1.31 9.33 -16.07
CA GLY A 150 1.55 9.92 -17.40
C GLY A 150 1.99 11.38 -17.34
N LEU A 151 1.62 12.11 -16.28
CA LEU A 151 1.98 13.52 -16.06
C LEU A 151 3.44 13.74 -15.68
N SER A 152 4.15 12.71 -15.20
CA SER A 152 5.57 12.83 -14.81
C SER A 152 6.50 12.56 -15.99
N ASP A 153 7.48 13.43 -16.20
CA ASP A 153 8.57 13.26 -17.14
C ASP A 153 9.80 12.56 -16.53
N ALA A 154 9.84 12.41 -15.20
CA ALA A 154 11.00 11.93 -14.45
C ALA A 154 10.73 10.59 -13.74
N ARG A 155 10.15 9.62 -14.47
CA ARG A 155 9.86 8.28 -13.96
C ARG A 155 11.12 7.44 -13.85
N PHE A 156 11.26 6.66 -12.77
CA PHE A 156 12.39 5.74 -12.60
C PHE A 156 12.02 4.52 -11.75
N ALA A 157 12.87 3.49 -11.83
CA ALA A 157 12.93 2.39 -10.87
C ALA A 157 14.31 2.38 -10.20
N ASN A 158 14.40 1.78 -9.01
CA ASN A 158 15.66 1.58 -8.33
C ASN A 158 16.10 0.12 -8.40
N PHE A 159 17.41 -0.08 -8.42
CA PHE A 159 18.04 -1.38 -8.28
C PHE A 159 18.97 -1.35 -7.06
N ALA A 160 18.77 -2.29 -6.11
CA ALA A 160 19.58 -2.36 -4.90
C ALA A 160 19.65 -3.81 -4.40
N ILE A 161 20.85 -4.34 -4.22
CA ILE A 161 21.08 -5.71 -3.77
C ILE A 161 21.14 -5.73 -2.25
N TRP A 162 20.24 -6.50 -1.62
CA TRP A 162 20.22 -6.72 -0.18
C TRP A 162 20.02 -8.20 0.12
N LEU A 163 20.87 -8.78 0.99
CA LEU A 163 20.98 -10.23 1.20
C LEU A 163 20.64 -10.67 2.64
N GLY A 164 19.73 -9.97 3.30
CA GLY A 164 19.37 -10.31 4.69
C GLY A 164 20.57 -10.15 5.62
N THR A 165 21.02 -11.26 6.24
CA THR A 165 22.23 -11.29 7.11
C THR A 165 23.50 -10.84 6.39
N GLY A 166 23.56 -10.93 5.07
CA GLY A 166 24.67 -10.46 4.25
C GLY A 166 24.66 -8.95 3.97
N GLY A 167 23.58 -8.24 4.36
CA GLY A 167 23.44 -6.80 4.17
C GLY A 167 23.38 -6.35 2.71
N SER A 168 23.58 -5.04 2.50
CA SER A 168 23.60 -4.43 1.17
C SER A 168 24.90 -4.69 0.42
N GLN A 169 24.81 -4.95 -0.89
CA GLN A 169 25.94 -5.27 -1.75
C GLN A 169 26.09 -4.24 -2.87
N GLN A 170 27.34 -3.89 -3.17
CA GLN A 170 27.67 -3.02 -4.29
C GLN A 170 27.96 -3.85 -5.55
N ILE A 171 27.47 -3.36 -6.72
CA ILE A 171 27.85 -3.95 -8.01
C ILE A 171 29.32 -3.65 -8.29
N LYS A 172 30.08 -4.69 -8.59
CA LYS A 172 31.51 -4.56 -8.96
C LYS A 172 31.67 -4.63 -10.47
N GLY A 173 32.47 -3.71 -11.03
CA GLY A 173 32.79 -3.69 -12.46
C GLY A 173 31.79 -2.89 -13.29
N LYS A 174 31.56 -3.30 -14.55
CA LYS A 174 30.62 -2.62 -15.46
C LYS A 174 29.18 -2.76 -14.95
N LEU A 175 28.45 -1.65 -14.93
CA LEU A 175 27.04 -1.66 -14.58
C LEU A 175 26.23 -2.41 -15.65
N PRO A 176 25.25 -3.24 -15.25
CA PRO A 176 24.44 -4.02 -16.19
C PRO A 176 23.52 -3.13 -17.02
N GLU A 177 23.20 -3.63 -18.21
CA GLU A 177 22.22 -3.05 -19.10
C GLU A 177 20.82 -3.61 -18.77
N TYR A 178 19.77 -2.86 -19.13
CA TYR A 178 18.39 -3.27 -18.97
C TYR A 178 17.57 -3.03 -20.24
N ASN A 179 16.48 -3.79 -20.35
CA ASN A 179 15.39 -3.52 -21.30
C ASN A 179 14.08 -3.42 -20.54
N VAL A 180 13.17 -2.56 -21.03
CA VAL A 180 11.78 -2.52 -20.63
C VAL A 180 10.95 -3.18 -21.71
N TYR A 181 10.17 -4.19 -21.35
CA TYR A 181 9.32 -4.95 -22.27
C TYR A 181 7.85 -4.67 -22.02
N ASP A 182 7.10 -4.48 -23.09
CA ASP A 182 5.66 -4.66 -23.10
C ASP A 182 5.36 -6.18 -22.96
N ILE A 183 4.64 -6.56 -21.92
CA ILE A 183 4.40 -7.97 -21.62
C ILE A 183 3.52 -8.64 -22.68
N THR A 184 2.53 -7.90 -23.20
CA THR A 184 1.54 -8.42 -24.16
C THR A 184 2.17 -8.68 -25.51
N SER A 185 2.95 -7.73 -26.02
CA SER A 185 3.56 -7.83 -27.35
C SER A 185 4.98 -8.42 -27.34
N GLY A 186 5.63 -8.51 -26.18
CA GLY A 186 7.03 -8.92 -26.04
C GLY A 186 8.05 -7.89 -26.59
N ARG A 187 7.60 -6.70 -27.02
CA ARG A 187 8.46 -5.67 -27.63
C ARG A 187 9.23 -4.89 -26.59
N ILE A 188 10.47 -4.54 -26.91
CA ILE A 188 11.28 -3.61 -26.13
C ILE A 188 10.75 -2.20 -26.39
N VAL A 189 10.34 -1.48 -25.33
CA VAL A 189 9.84 -0.10 -25.39
C VAL A 189 10.88 0.92 -24.89
N SER A 190 11.84 0.49 -24.04
CA SER A 190 12.95 1.30 -23.58
C SER A 190 14.16 0.40 -23.25
N LYS A 191 15.36 0.97 -23.24
CA LYS A 191 16.60 0.26 -22.88
C LYS A 191 17.64 1.26 -22.37
N GLY A 192 18.56 0.79 -21.55
CA GLY A 192 19.66 1.61 -21.01
C GLY A 192 20.63 0.78 -20.17
N ALA A 193 21.44 1.47 -19.40
CA ALA A 193 22.31 0.89 -18.37
C ALA A 193 21.95 1.50 -17.01
N LEU A 194 22.21 0.77 -15.93
CA LEU A 194 22.04 1.29 -14.58
C LEU A 194 22.94 2.52 -14.37
N GLU A 195 22.42 3.50 -13.60
CA GLU A 195 23.18 4.67 -13.15
C GLU A 195 23.49 4.53 -11.65
N ASP A 196 24.73 4.76 -11.24
CA ASP A 196 25.11 4.70 -9.81
C ASP A 196 24.69 5.99 -9.10
N ILE A 197 23.73 5.86 -8.17
CA ILE A 197 23.23 6.96 -7.33
C ILE A 197 24.03 7.04 -6.01
N GLY A 198 24.75 5.97 -5.66
CA GLY A 198 25.52 5.88 -4.44
C GLY A 198 24.80 5.22 -3.28
N LYS A 199 25.35 5.44 -2.09
CA LYS A 199 24.82 4.84 -0.86
C LYS A 199 23.69 5.68 -0.28
N ASP A 200 22.51 5.10 -0.18
CA ASP A 200 21.38 5.72 0.51
C ASP A 200 21.50 5.52 2.02
N PHE A 201 21.42 6.61 2.75
CA PHE A 201 21.59 6.60 4.20
C PHE A 201 20.38 5.98 4.95
N SER A 202 19.18 6.20 4.45
CA SER A 202 17.93 5.78 5.12
C SER A 202 17.68 4.27 5.04
N SER A 203 18.03 3.66 3.91
CA SER A 203 17.90 2.22 3.65
C SER A 203 19.18 1.43 3.86
N GLY A 204 20.35 2.11 3.89
CA GLY A 204 21.67 1.50 3.90
C GLY A 204 22.09 0.84 2.58
N ASP A 205 21.30 1.01 1.52
CA ASP A 205 21.55 0.38 0.22
C ASP A 205 22.59 1.14 -0.61
N TYR A 206 23.30 0.41 -1.46
CA TYR A 206 23.92 0.95 -2.68
C TYR A 206 22.82 0.95 -3.76
N VAL A 207 22.43 2.15 -4.20
CA VAL A 207 21.27 2.33 -5.08
C VAL A 207 21.75 2.68 -6.50
N TYR A 208 21.17 1.99 -7.46
CA TYR A 208 21.33 2.27 -8.89
C TYR A 208 19.98 2.60 -9.47
N ARG A 209 19.95 3.52 -10.44
CA ARG A 209 18.71 3.99 -11.06
C ARG A 209 18.51 3.38 -12.44
N ILE A 210 17.27 3.09 -12.76
CA ILE A 210 16.77 2.66 -14.05
C ILE A 210 15.87 3.78 -14.55
N ASP A 211 16.24 4.45 -15.63
CA ASP A 211 15.44 5.50 -16.23
C ASP A 211 14.23 4.91 -16.98
N LEU A 212 13.04 5.40 -16.64
CA LEU A 212 11.77 5.04 -17.25
C LEU A 212 11.08 6.23 -17.93
N SER A 213 11.74 7.40 -18.03
CA SER A 213 11.17 8.61 -18.63
C SER A 213 10.69 8.38 -20.06
N GLY A 214 11.43 7.58 -20.85
CA GLY A 214 11.09 7.22 -22.23
C GLY A 214 10.08 6.07 -22.38
N VAL A 215 9.53 5.50 -21.30
CA VAL A 215 8.51 4.43 -21.39
C VAL A 215 7.16 5.09 -21.73
N PRO A 216 6.49 4.67 -22.83
CA PRO A 216 5.22 5.27 -23.23
C PRO A 216 4.08 4.95 -22.27
N GLU A 217 2.99 5.72 -22.34
CA GLU A 217 1.74 5.40 -21.66
C GLU A 217 1.22 4.04 -22.15
N GLY A 218 0.70 3.22 -21.22
CA GLY A 218 0.21 1.87 -21.46
C GLY A 218 0.87 0.81 -20.59
N GLY A 219 1.01 -0.38 -21.12
CA GLY A 219 1.55 -1.57 -20.41
C GLY A 219 0.63 -2.79 -20.55
N PRO A 220 0.78 -3.80 -19.68
CA PRO A 220 1.73 -3.88 -18.58
C PRO A 220 3.17 -4.08 -19.06
N TYR A 221 4.11 -3.47 -18.36
CA TYR A 221 5.54 -3.52 -18.65
C TYR A 221 6.31 -4.31 -17.59
N LYS A 222 7.50 -4.82 -17.96
CA LYS A 222 8.52 -5.34 -17.05
C LYS A 222 9.90 -4.80 -17.40
N ILE A 223 10.72 -4.55 -16.39
CA ILE A 223 12.14 -4.30 -16.54
C ILE A 223 12.87 -5.63 -16.49
N SER A 224 13.78 -5.87 -17.41
CA SER A 224 14.71 -6.99 -17.42
C SER A 224 16.14 -6.47 -17.32
N VAL A 225 16.87 -6.84 -16.26
CA VAL A 225 18.29 -6.50 -16.07
C VAL A 225 19.11 -7.73 -16.45
N PHE A 226 20.05 -7.56 -17.39
CA PHE A 226 20.80 -8.66 -17.98
C PHE A 226 21.67 -9.40 -16.96
N GLY A 227 21.44 -10.71 -16.83
CA GLY A 227 22.09 -11.57 -15.86
C GLY A 227 21.43 -11.60 -14.48
N TYR A 228 20.45 -10.73 -14.20
CA TYR A 228 19.83 -10.61 -12.88
C TYR A 228 18.38 -11.10 -12.84
N GLY A 229 17.58 -10.88 -13.88
CA GLY A 229 16.17 -11.24 -13.94
C GLY A 229 15.28 -10.05 -14.25
N CYS A 230 14.00 -10.08 -13.83
CA CYS A 230 13.03 -9.04 -14.14
C CYS A 230 12.28 -8.49 -12.91
N SER A 231 11.67 -7.32 -13.09
CA SER A 231 10.81 -6.66 -12.09
C SER A 231 9.44 -7.34 -11.96
N ARG A 232 8.67 -6.89 -10.98
CA ARG A 232 7.21 -6.99 -11.02
C ARG A 232 6.66 -6.18 -12.19
N PRO A 233 5.47 -6.53 -12.73
CA PRO A 233 4.80 -5.73 -13.74
C PRO A 233 4.42 -4.35 -13.23
N PHE A 234 4.33 -3.38 -14.16
CA PHE A 234 3.85 -2.02 -13.90
C PHE A 234 3.17 -1.44 -15.14
N GLY A 235 2.37 -0.39 -14.95
CA GLY A 235 1.79 0.40 -16.02
C GLY A 235 2.32 1.84 -16.02
N VAL A 236 1.98 2.59 -17.05
CA VAL A 236 2.22 4.04 -17.16
C VAL A 236 0.93 4.70 -17.62
N GLY A 237 0.38 5.62 -16.82
CA GLY A 237 -0.84 6.36 -17.20
C GLY A 237 -2.05 5.47 -17.48
N GLY A 238 -2.99 5.96 -18.29
CA GLY A 238 -4.15 5.23 -18.81
C GLY A 238 -4.96 4.49 -17.75
N ASP A 239 -5.44 3.30 -18.11
CA ASP A 239 -6.28 2.47 -17.24
C ASP A 239 -5.58 2.06 -15.93
N PHE A 240 -4.24 1.95 -15.94
CA PHE A 240 -3.45 1.62 -14.76
C PHE A 240 -3.54 2.72 -13.71
N SER A 241 -3.31 3.99 -14.10
CA SER A 241 -3.47 5.15 -13.20
C SER A 241 -4.92 5.36 -12.80
N THR A 242 -5.87 5.14 -13.72
CA THR A 242 -7.29 5.27 -13.46
C THR A 242 -7.76 4.30 -12.38
N ARG A 243 -7.35 3.02 -12.47
CA ARG A 243 -7.64 2.02 -11.44
C ARG A 243 -7.01 2.40 -10.09
N LEU A 244 -5.76 2.87 -10.09
CA LEU A 244 -5.08 3.32 -8.88
C LEU A 244 -5.83 4.48 -8.21
N GLY A 245 -6.23 5.49 -8.97
CA GLY A 245 -7.04 6.62 -8.48
C GLY A 245 -8.39 6.18 -7.91
N TYR A 246 -9.11 5.32 -8.64
CA TYR A 246 -10.40 4.79 -8.22
C TYR A 246 -10.31 4.01 -6.88
N VAL A 247 -9.38 3.06 -6.79
CA VAL A 247 -9.22 2.23 -5.58
C VAL A 247 -8.79 3.09 -4.38
N SER A 248 -7.89 4.05 -4.59
CA SER A 248 -7.39 4.91 -3.51
C SER A 248 -8.45 5.87 -3.00
N PHE A 249 -9.27 6.48 -3.86
CA PHE A 249 -10.37 7.35 -3.42
C PHE A 249 -11.42 6.58 -2.62
N ARG A 250 -11.75 5.38 -3.07
CA ARG A 250 -12.76 4.55 -2.40
C ARG A 250 -12.35 4.05 -1.01
N SER A 251 -11.07 4.16 -0.64
CA SER A 251 -10.64 3.90 0.73
C SER A 251 -11.38 4.78 1.74
N MET A 252 -11.71 6.03 1.36
CA MET A 252 -12.51 6.95 2.16
C MET A 252 -13.93 6.40 2.37
N TYR A 253 -14.63 6.03 1.29
CA TYR A 253 -15.97 5.44 1.35
C TYR A 253 -16.03 4.22 2.28
N TYR A 254 -15.01 3.34 2.23
CA TYR A 254 -14.99 2.15 3.09
C TYR A 254 -14.79 2.46 4.58
N GLN A 255 -14.36 3.67 4.92
CA GLN A 255 -14.26 4.13 6.30
C GLN A 255 -15.48 4.95 6.75
N ARG A 256 -16.44 5.28 5.88
CA ARG A 256 -17.67 5.99 6.28
C ARG A 256 -18.34 5.29 7.47
N CYS A 257 -18.63 6.05 8.52
CA CYS A 257 -19.36 5.59 9.69
C CYS A 257 -20.84 5.93 9.57
N GLY A 258 -21.73 5.09 10.10
CA GLY A 258 -23.16 5.30 10.06
C GLY A 258 -23.84 4.94 8.73
N ILE A 259 -23.26 4.04 7.95
CA ILE A 259 -23.77 3.60 6.64
C ILE A 259 -23.53 2.10 6.44
N PRO A 260 -24.45 1.36 5.78
CA PRO A 260 -24.18 0.01 5.31
C PRO A 260 -23.06 -0.03 4.25
N LEU A 261 -22.29 -1.11 4.19
CA LEU A 261 -21.31 -1.38 3.11
C LEU A 261 -21.74 -2.64 2.35
N LYS A 262 -22.45 -2.44 1.24
CA LYS A 262 -23.05 -3.51 0.43
C LYS A 262 -22.78 -3.32 -1.06
N LYS A 263 -22.92 -4.42 -1.81
CA LYS A 263 -23.04 -4.37 -3.27
C LYS A 263 -24.23 -3.48 -3.68
N PRO A 264 -24.12 -2.73 -4.77
CA PRO A 264 -23.02 -2.64 -5.72
C PRO A 264 -21.91 -1.62 -5.33
N TYR A 265 -22.03 -0.97 -4.17
CA TYR A 265 -21.10 0.08 -3.74
C TYR A 265 -19.87 -0.46 -3.00
N ALA A 266 -19.93 -1.63 -2.38
CA ALA A 266 -18.80 -2.36 -1.85
C ALA A 266 -18.52 -3.61 -2.69
N TRP A 267 -17.32 -4.19 -2.56
CA TRP A 267 -16.96 -5.41 -3.31
C TRP A 267 -17.66 -6.66 -2.76
N GLU A 268 -18.07 -6.62 -1.50
CA GLU A 268 -18.91 -7.64 -0.83
C GLU A 268 -19.91 -6.98 0.12
N ASP A 269 -20.84 -7.77 0.66
CA ASP A 269 -21.81 -7.32 1.66
C ASP A 269 -21.16 -7.40 3.05
N ILE A 270 -20.41 -6.32 3.42
CA ILE A 270 -19.54 -6.28 4.60
C ILE A 270 -20.31 -5.86 5.85
N ARG A 271 -21.09 -4.79 5.74
CA ARG A 271 -21.98 -4.22 6.77
C ARG A 271 -23.41 -4.22 6.30
N GLU A 272 -24.30 -4.91 7.01
CA GLU A 272 -25.72 -4.99 6.69
C GLU A 272 -26.48 -3.73 7.12
N ASN A 273 -26.07 -3.14 8.25
CA ASN A 273 -26.75 -2.06 8.92
C ASN A 273 -25.87 -0.83 9.09
N HIS A 274 -26.43 0.25 9.62
CA HIS A 274 -25.70 1.42 10.08
C HIS A 274 -24.83 1.05 11.30
N CYS A 275 -23.60 1.53 11.37
CA CYS A 275 -22.72 1.34 12.52
C CYS A 275 -22.61 2.62 13.36
N HIS A 276 -22.46 2.49 14.67
CA HIS A 276 -22.14 3.56 15.64
C HIS A 276 -23.01 4.83 15.55
N THR A 277 -24.30 4.65 15.21
CA THR A 277 -25.25 5.77 15.10
C THR A 277 -25.82 6.20 16.44
N LEU A 278 -25.73 5.37 17.47
CA LEU A 278 -26.29 5.66 18.79
C LEU A 278 -25.17 6.17 19.73
N LEU A 279 -25.38 7.36 20.30
CA LEU A 279 -24.49 7.92 21.32
C LEU A 279 -25.16 7.91 22.69
N TYR A 280 -24.36 7.67 23.70
CA TYR A 280 -24.77 7.54 25.09
C TYR A 280 -24.15 8.66 25.93
N ASP A 281 -24.83 9.01 27.04
CA ASP A 281 -24.24 9.92 28.01
C ASP A 281 -22.97 9.29 28.61
N VAL A 282 -21.93 10.08 28.71
CA VAL A 282 -20.65 9.68 29.23
C VAL A 282 -20.15 10.64 30.30
N ASN A 283 -19.44 10.11 31.27
CA ASN A 283 -18.63 10.88 32.18
C ASN A 283 -17.17 10.79 31.71
N ALA A 284 -16.80 11.68 30.77
CA ALA A 284 -15.48 11.64 30.18
C ALA A 284 -14.95 13.02 29.86
N PRO A 285 -14.33 13.63 30.78
CA PRO A 285 -13.81 14.96 30.52
C PRO A 285 -12.53 15.00 29.69
N THR A 286 -11.72 13.91 29.59
CA THR A 286 -10.35 14.02 29.12
C THR A 286 -9.82 12.89 28.23
N GLY A 287 -10.68 12.11 27.55
CA GLY A 287 -10.27 11.07 26.59
C GLY A 287 -10.54 9.64 27.05
N GLU A 288 -10.23 8.69 26.15
CA GLU A 288 -10.57 7.27 26.18
C GLU A 288 -10.32 6.57 27.53
N ALA A 289 -9.18 6.81 28.15
CA ALA A 289 -8.77 6.13 29.39
C ALA A 289 -9.75 6.37 30.54
N ASN A 290 -10.46 7.50 30.54
CA ASN A 290 -11.37 7.94 31.59
C ASN A 290 -12.85 7.94 31.17
N LEU A 291 -13.14 7.51 29.94
CA LEU A 291 -14.49 7.47 29.43
C LEU A 291 -15.33 6.42 30.16
N VAL A 292 -16.42 6.85 30.76
CA VAL A 292 -17.38 5.98 31.43
C VAL A 292 -18.79 6.30 30.91
N VAL A 293 -19.42 5.33 30.25
CA VAL A 293 -20.81 5.44 29.86
C VAL A 293 -21.67 5.43 31.13
N VAL A 294 -22.46 6.48 31.34
CA VAL A 294 -23.37 6.62 32.51
C VAL A 294 -24.80 6.36 32.12
N GLY A 295 -25.15 6.52 30.84
CA GLY A 295 -26.48 6.27 30.29
C GLY A 295 -26.72 4.79 29.97
N THR A 296 -27.97 4.30 30.27
CA THR A 296 -28.43 2.96 29.84
C THR A 296 -29.02 3.00 28.42
N GLU A 297 -29.69 4.09 28.09
CA GLU A 297 -30.32 4.35 26.80
C GLU A 297 -29.52 5.37 26.00
N PRO A 298 -29.56 5.31 24.64
CA PRO A 298 -28.91 6.31 23.82
C PRO A 298 -29.54 7.69 24.00
N SER A 299 -28.67 8.73 24.06
CA SER A 299 -29.09 10.12 24.24
C SER A 299 -29.53 10.75 22.91
N PHE A 300 -28.83 10.41 21.82
CA PHE A 300 -29.13 10.92 20.49
C PHE A 300 -28.51 10.05 19.38
N THR A 301 -29.01 10.27 18.14
CA THR A 301 -28.53 9.57 16.94
C THR A 301 -27.64 10.48 16.13
N VAL A 302 -26.53 9.93 15.59
CA VAL A 302 -25.57 10.62 14.75
C VAL A 302 -25.23 9.82 13.49
N TYR A 303 -24.95 10.52 12.41
CA TYR A 303 -24.43 9.94 11.16
C TYR A 303 -23.20 10.70 10.70
N GLY A 304 -22.51 10.15 9.72
CA GLY A 304 -21.39 10.81 9.05
C GLY A 304 -20.04 10.66 9.74
N GLY A 305 -19.05 11.25 9.14
CA GLY A 305 -17.64 11.07 9.49
C GLY A 305 -17.13 9.68 9.13
N TYR A 306 -15.94 9.35 9.65
CA TYR A 306 -15.22 8.12 9.35
C TYR A 306 -14.79 7.42 10.62
N HIS A 307 -14.61 6.10 10.56
CA HIS A 307 -13.72 5.41 11.48
C HIS A 307 -12.34 5.99 11.26
N ASP A 308 -11.74 6.58 12.28
CA ASP A 308 -10.56 7.43 12.09
C ASP A 308 -9.26 6.65 11.92
N ALA A 309 -9.24 5.39 12.35
CA ALA A 309 -8.11 4.47 12.29
C ALA A 309 -8.57 3.00 12.16
N GLY A 310 -7.79 2.05 12.69
CA GLY A 310 -8.17 0.63 12.76
C GLY A 310 -9.26 0.31 13.78
N ASP A 311 -9.64 1.27 14.63
CA ASP A 311 -10.79 1.27 15.54
C ASP A 311 -12.01 1.97 14.91
N ALA A 312 -13.04 2.18 15.70
CA ALA A 312 -14.27 2.81 15.24
C ALA A 312 -14.52 4.19 15.87
N ASP A 313 -13.52 4.78 16.50
CA ASP A 313 -13.61 6.11 17.06
C ASP A 313 -13.72 7.17 15.93
N ARG A 314 -14.34 8.31 16.25
CA ARG A 314 -14.47 9.45 15.34
C ARG A 314 -13.94 10.69 16.03
N ARG A 315 -12.62 10.75 16.19
CA ARG A 315 -11.94 11.90 16.82
C ARG A 315 -11.78 13.03 15.84
N LEU A 316 -12.29 14.21 16.16
CA LEU A 316 -12.16 15.38 15.27
C LEU A 316 -10.69 15.77 15.03
N TYR A 317 -9.79 15.48 15.94
CA TYR A 317 -8.36 15.64 15.72
C TYR A 317 -7.88 14.97 14.43
N HIS A 318 -8.39 13.76 14.13
CA HIS A 318 -8.11 13.03 12.90
C HIS A 318 -8.99 13.52 11.74
N LEU A 319 -10.27 13.78 11.99
CA LEU A 319 -11.20 14.14 10.93
C LEU A 319 -11.04 15.59 10.44
N ILE A 320 -10.51 16.48 11.26
CA ILE A 320 -10.49 17.94 11.04
C ILE A 320 -9.79 18.36 9.74
N ARG A 321 -8.85 17.55 9.24
CA ARG A 321 -8.07 17.84 8.03
C ARG A 321 -8.71 17.29 6.77
N VAL A 322 -9.61 16.34 6.88
CA VAL A 322 -10.17 15.61 5.73
C VAL A 322 -11.02 16.51 4.83
N PRO A 323 -12.07 17.19 5.32
CA PRO A 323 -12.89 18.05 4.47
C PRO A 323 -12.10 19.16 3.76
N PRO A 324 -11.18 19.90 4.43
CA PRO A 324 -10.43 20.95 3.76
C PRO A 324 -9.56 20.43 2.61
N VAL A 325 -8.94 19.25 2.75
CA VAL A 325 -8.13 18.64 1.69
C VAL A 325 -9.00 18.25 0.50
N LEU A 326 -10.15 17.59 0.73
CA LEU A 326 -11.10 17.26 -0.34
C LEU A 326 -11.55 18.52 -1.09
N MET A 327 -12.05 19.53 -0.37
CA MET A 327 -12.60 20.75 -0.95
C MET A 327 -11.56 21.56 -1.71
N THR A 328 -10.36 21.75 -1.12
CA THR A 328 -9.28 22.50 -1.78
C THR A 328 -8.74 21.76 -3.01
N THR A 329 -8.68 20.43 -2.97
CA THR A 329 -8.28 19.65 -4.16
C THR A 329 -9.29 19.79 -5.28
N TYR A 330 -10.59 19.74 -4.97
CA TYR A 330 -11.62 20.00 -5.97
C TYR A 330 -11.45 21.38 -6.63
N GLU A 331 -11.21 22.42 -5.84
CA GLU A 331 -11.03 23.78 -6.37
C GLU A 331 -9.75 23.95 -7.18
N ALA A 332 -8.69 23.22 -6.82
CA ALA A 332 -7.44 23.24 -7.57
C ALA A 332 -7.55 22.50 -8.93
N PHE A 333 -8.41 21.49 -9.00
CA PHE A 333 -8.55 20.59 -10.16
C PHE A 333 -10.00 20.20 -10.43
N PRO A 334 -10.91 21.18 -10.63
CA PRO A 334 -12.36 20.89 -10.76
C PRO A 334 -12.67 20.02 -11.99
N GLU A 335 -11.84 20.08 -13.03
CA GLU A 335 -11.99 19.28 -14.25
C GLU A 335 -11.69 17.78 -14.05
N TYR A 336 -11.07 17.39 -12.94
CA TYR A 336 -10.70 16.01 -12.67
C TYR A 336 -11.70 15.27 -11.75
N PHE A 337 -12.73 15.96 -11.27
CA PHE A 337 -13.72 15.37 -10.38
C PHE A 337 -15.15 15.58 -10.88
N THR A 338 -15.86 14.47 -11.03
CA THR A 338 -17.24 14.46 -11.54
C THR A 338 -18.16 13.63 -10.66
N ASP A 339 -19.46 13.76 -10.88
CA ASP A 339 -20.49 12.89 -10.28
C ASP A 339 -20.37 11.46 -10.83
N ASN A 340 -20.61 10.47 -9.99
CA ASN A 340 -20.51 9.03 -10.30
C ASN A 340 -19.10 8.49 -10.67
N GLN A 341 -18.05 9.23 -10.40
CA GLN A 341 -16.69 8.85 -10.77
C GLN A 341 -16.17 7.64 -9.99
N PHE A 342 -16.51 7.57 -8.70
CA PHE A 342 -15.95 6.59 -7.78
C PHE A 342 -16.95 5.53 -7.31
N ASN A 343 -18.14 5.47 -7.89
CA ASN A 343 -19.18 4.52 -7.52
C ASN A 343 -19.48 4.52 -6.00
N ILE A 344 -19.66 5.70 -5.42
CA ILE A 344 -20.09 5.89 -4.02
C ILE A 344 -21.58 6.19 -3.97
N PRO A 345 -22.32 5.81 -2.90
CA PRO A 345 -23.69 6.25 -2.72
C PRO A 345 -23.71 7.71 -2.24
N ASP A 346 -24.59 8.52 -2.83
CA ASP A 346 -24.75 9.94 -2.56
C ASP A 346 -26.22 10.40 -2.45
N LYS A 347 -27.17 9.46 -2.64
CA LYS A 347 -28.60 9.67 -2.42
C LYS A 347 -29.07 8.87 -1.22
N PHE A 348 -29.61 9.56 -0.23
CA PHE A 348 -30.07 8.98 1.03
C PHE A 348 -31.48 9.45 1.37
N ASP A 349 -32.21 8.65 2.15
CA ASP A 349 -33.40 9.12 2.83
C ASP A 349 -33.06 9.88 4.13
N GLU A 350 -34.09 10.31 4.88
CA GLU A 350 -33.93 11.02 6.16
C GLU A 350 -33.21 10.22 7.26
N ASN A 351 -33.16 8.90 7.13
CA ASN A 351 -32.48 7.98 8.04
C ASN A 351 -31.12 7.49 7.48
N PHE A 352 -30.62 8.12 6.44
CA PHE A 352 -29.36 7.74 5.73
C PHE A 352 -29.35 6.32 5.15
N ASN A 353 -30.55 5.77 4.84
CA ASN A 353 -30.62 4.58 4.01
C ASN A 353 -30.22 4.92 2.56
N ILE A 354 -29.42 4.07 1.93
CA ILE A 354 -28.95 4.29 0.56
C ILE A 354 -30.11 4.16 -0.43
N LEU A 355 -30.41 5.24 -1.16
CA LEU A 355 -31.38 5.28 -2.25
C LEU A 355 -30.70 5.13 -3.63
N GLY A 356 -29.43 5.48 -3.75
CA GLY A 356 -28.73 5.42 -5.03
C GLY A 356 -27.46 6.25 -5.08
N LYS A 357 -27.05 6.54 -6.30
CA LYS A 357 -25.93 7.45 -6.63
C LYS A 357 -26.30 8.38 -7.79
N GLY A 358 -25.48 9.40 -8.03
CA GLY A 358 -25.65 10.33 -9.14
C GLY A 358 -26.59 11.47 -8.82
N ASN A 359 -26.22 12.32 -7.85
CA ASN A 359 -27.02 13.47 -7.41
C ASN A 359 -26.71 14.76 -8.19
N GLY A 360 -25.75 14.72 -9.15
CA GLY A 360 -25.30 15.87 -9.94
C GLY A 360 -24.20 16.69 -9.27
N ILE A 361 -23.69 16.24 -8.13
CA ILE A 361 -22.58 16.86 -7.39
C ILE A 361 -21.33 15.97 -7.59
N PRO A 362 -20.13 16.53 -7.81
CA PRO A 362 -18.91 15.73 -7.88
C PRO A 362 -18.70 14.89 -6.62
N ASP A 363 -18.34 13.60 -6.78
CA ASP A 363 -18.17 12.64 -5.68
C ASP A 363 -17.22 13.14 -4.57
N ILE A 364 -16.23 13.96 -4.91
CA ILE A 364 -15.29 14.55 -3.94
C ILE A 364 -15.98 15.57 -3.01
N ILE A 365 -16.99 16.29 -3.50
CA ILE A 365 -17.81 17.22 -2.69
C ILE A 365 -18.79 16.43 -1.82
N ASP A 366 -19.40 15.37 -2.33
CA ASP A 366 -20.25 14.47 -1.53
C ASP A 366 -19.44 13.80 -0.42
N GLU A 367 -18.19 13.42 -0.69
CA GLU A 367 -17.30 12.89 0.33
C GLU A 367 -16.93 13.94 1.38
N ALA A 368 -16.74 15.21 0.97
CA ALA A 368 -16.52 16.32 1.90
C ALA A 368 -17.76 16.63 2.75
N GLU A 369 -18.98 16.56 2.18
CA GLU A 369 -20.23 16.69 2.93
C GLU A 369 -20.38 15.56 3.96
N TRP A 370 -20.09 14.28 3.56
CA TRP A 370 -20.10 13.15 4.49
C TRP A 370 -19.10 13.32 5.65
N ALA A 371 -17.89 13.77 5.32
CA ALA A 371 -16.85 14.06 6.30
C ALA A 371 -17.27 15.12 7.33
N THR A 372 -18.05 16.10 6.86
CA THR A 372 -18.47 17.25 7.67
C THR A 372 -19.68 16.94 8.53
N LEU A 373 -20.53 16.02 8.11
CA LEU A 373 -21.84 15.74 8.73
C LEU A 373 -21.75 15.41 10.23
N ILE A 374 -20.74 14.65 10.67
CA ILE A 374 -20.56 14.34 12.10
C ILE A 374 -20.41 15.60 12.95
N TRP A 375 -19.75 16.64 12.44
CA TRP A 375 -19.51 17.87 13.18
C TRP A 375 -20.80 18.66 13.39
N GLU A 376 -21.77 18.52 12.48
CA GLU A 376 -23.07 19.14 12.63
C GLU A 376 -23.88 18.52 13.75
N TYR A 377 -23.79 17.18 13.91
CA TYR A 377 -24.40 16.47 15.04
C TYR A 377 -23.71 16.77 16.36
N LEU A 378 -22.40 17.07 16.34
CA LEU A 378 -21.59 17.37 17.51
C LEU A 378 -21.54 18.88 17.84
N GLN A 379 -22.29 19.73 17.12
CA GLN A 379 -22.41 21.16 17.40
C GLN A 379 -23.57 21.43 18.33
N ASP A 380 -23.31 22.02 19.49
CA ASP A 380 -24.31 22.47 20.44
C ASP A 380 -25.05 23.75 19.97
N PRO A 381 -26.21 24.06 20.52
CA PRO A 381 -27.00 25.25 20.15
C PRO A 381 -26.28 26.59 20.28
N ASP A 382 -25.27 26.69 21.18
CA ASP A 382 -24.44 27.87 21.38
C ASP A 382 -23.30 28.01 20.35
N GLY A 383 -23.13 26.99 19.49
CA GLY A 383 -22.13 26.94 18.43
C GLY A 383 -20.85 26.16 18.77
N SER A 384 -20.70 25.74 20.04
CA SER A 384 -19.56 24.89 20.44
C SER A 384 -19.61 23.53 19.74
N VAL A 385 -18.44 22.91 19.53
CA VAL A 385 -18.32 21.60 18.90
C VAL A 385 -17.54 20.66 19.81
N HIS A 386 -18.07 19.45 20.00
CA HIS A 386 -17.40 18.39 20.74
C HIS A 386 -16.21 17.83 19.97
N TRP A 387 -15.19 17.37 20.72
CA TRP A 387 -13.95 16.79 20.17
C TRP A 387 -14.14 15.53 19.34
N GLY A 388 -15.26 14.85 19.47
CA GLY A 388 -15.58 13.62 18.73
C GLY A 388 -16.41 12.63 19.51
N THR A 389 -16.39 11.38 19.04
CA THR A 389 -17.01 10.25 19.70
C THR A 389 -15.99 9.14 19.95
N GLU A 390 -16.00 8.61 21.15
CA GLU A 390 -15.09 7.52 21.58
C GLU A 390 -15.81 6.46 22.40
N THR A 391 -15.17 5.29 22.52
CA THR A 391 -15.56 4.23 23.46
C THR A 391 -14.40 3.82 24.34
N LYS A 392 -14.68 3.19 25.49
CA LYS A 392 -13.63 2.63 26.34
C LYS A 392 -13.18 1.28 25.83
N GLY A 393 -11.92 1.21 25.37
CA GLY A 393 -11.31 0.00 24.83
C GLY A 393 -11.91 -0.40 23.47
N TYR A 394 -11.44 -1.49 22.94
CA TYR A 394 -11.76 -1.95 21.59
C TYR A 394 -12.85 -3.03 21.59
N PRO A 395 -13.68 -3.14 20.51
CA PRO A 395 -14.62 -4.25 20.36
C PRO A 395 -13.89 -5.59 20.23
N GLU A 396 -14.54 -6.63 20.79
CA GLU A 396 -14.09 -8.01 20.71
C GLU A 396 -15.23 -8.89 20.13
N PRO A 397 -14.96 -9.87 19.28
CA PRO A 397 -13.64 -10.27 18.76
C PRO A 397 -13.02 -9.21 17.82
N PHE A 398 -11.71 -9.29 17.57
CA PHE A 398 -11.04 -8.33 16.71
C PHE A 398 -11.58 -8.33 15.27
N ALA A 399 -11.85 -9.50 14.69
CA ALA A 399 -12.42 -9.66 13.35
C ALA A 399 -13.95 -9.52 13.39
N ILE A 400 -14.46 -8.31 13.15
CA ILE A 400 -15.88 -7.98 13.28
C ILE A 400 -16.29 -6.95 12.22
N PRO A 401 -17.47 -7.09 11.59
CA PRO A 401 -18.07 -5.99 10.85
C PRO A 401 -18.55 -4.91 11.83
N MET A 402 -18.37 -3.64 11.48
CA MET A 402 -18.57 -2.55 12.42
C MET A 402 -20.03 -2.33 12.86
N ASP A 403 -21.02 -2.83 12.12
CA ASP A 403 -22.41 -2.84 12.54
C ASP A 403 -22.74 -3.91 13.61
N HIS A 404 -21.79 -4.79 13.91
CA HIS A 404 -21.87 -5.77 15.02
C HIS A 404 -21.05 -5.34 16.24
N ASP A 405 -20.45 -4.16 16.24
CA ASP A 405 -19.77 -3.65 17.43
C ASP A 405 -20.81 -3.37 18.53
N TYR A 406 -20.63 -4.01 19.68
CA TYR A 406 -21.51 -3.88 20.84
C TYR A 406 -21.09 -2.77 21.81
N LYS A 407 -19.97 -2.08 21.53
CA LYS A 407 -19.48 -1.01 22.40
C LYS A 407 -20.41 0.19 22.35
N LYS A 408 -20.52 0.87 23.47
CA LYS A 408 -21.25 2.13 23.58
C LYS A 408 -20.29 3.29 23.37
N TYR A 409 -20.64 4.15 22.45
CA TYR A 409 -19.90 5.37 22.12
C TYR A 409 -20.57 6.59 22.75
N GLY A 410 -19.79 7.56 23.13
CA GLY A 410 -20.28 8.82 23.66
C GLY A 410 -19.47 10.00 23.18
N THR A 411 -20.00 11.22 23.35
CA THR A 411 -19.30 12.45 23.01
C THR A 411 -18.20 12.75 24.02
N ILE A 412 -17.09 13.30 23.52
CA ILE A 412 -16.03 13.82 24.36
C ILE A 412 -16.28 15.31 24.64
N ARG A 413 -15.38 15.95 25.37
CA ARG A 413 -15.44 17.37 25.75
C ARG A 413 -15.67 18.31 24.55
N ILE A 414 -16.26 19.47 24.81
CA ILE A 414 -16.22 20.64 23.92
C ILE A 414 -14.76 21.11 23.77
N ASP A 415 -14.39 21.49 22.54
CA ASP A 415 -13.04 21.89 22.22
C ASP A 415 -13.00 23.11 21.29
N ASN A 416 -12.21 24.11 21.65
CA ASN A 416 -12.11 25.36 20.88
C ASN A 416 -11.39 25.17 19.54
N GLU A 417 -10.41 24.27 19.46
CA GLU A 417 -9.72 23.96 18.20
C GLU A 417 -10.66 23.27 17.22
N ALA A 418 -11.41 22.28 17.69
CA ALA A 418 -12.43 21.61 16.89
C ALA A 418 -13.51 22.59 16.42
N THR A 419 -13.98 23.45 17.32
CA THR A 419 -15.01 24.46 17.00
C THR A 419 -14.51 25.47 15.97
N GLY A 420 -13.29 25.97 16.13
CA GLY A 420 -12.70 26.93 15.19
C GLY A 420 -12.46 26.35 13.79
N MET A 421 -12.04 25.08 13.72
CA MET A 421 -11.94 24.39 12.43
C MET A 421 -13.30 24.13 11.80
N ALA A 422 -14.29 23.67 12.58
CA ALA A 422 -15.65 23.48 12.11
C ALA A 422 -16.22 24.75 11.48
N ALA A 423 -15.96 25.92 12.05
CA ALA A 423 -16.38 27.20 11.48
C ALA A 423 -15.83 27.39 10.05
N GLY A 424 -14.55 27.14 9.84
CA GLY A 424 -13.92 27.22 8.51
C GLY A 424 -14.49 26.18 7.54
N VAL A 425 -14.63 24.94 7.97
CA VAL A 425 -15.12 23.81 7.16
C VAL A 425 -16.58 24.02 6.74
N PHE A 426 -17.46 24.38 7.68
CA PHE A 426 -18.88 24.68 7.35
C PHE A 426 -18.98 25.81 6.34
N MET A 427 -18.19 26.89 6.50
CA MET A 427 -18.20 28.03 5.57
C MET A 427 -17.68 27.63 4.18
N HIS A 428 -16.65 26.79 4.12
CA HIS A 428 -16.09 26.29 2.87
C HIS A 428 -17.10 25.40 2.13
N LEU A 429 -17.67 24.43 2.84
CA LEU A 429 -18.69 23.53 2.26
C LEU A 429 -19.94 24.30 1.84
N ALA A 430 -20.37 25.30 2.63
CA ALA A 430 -21.47 26.20 2.27
C ALA A 430 -21.24 26.85 0.91
N ARG A 431 -20.02 27.33 0.67
CA ARG A 431 -19.65 27.96 -0.60
C ARG A 431 -19.70 26.97 -1.78
N LEU A 432 -19.15 25.78 -1.62
CA LEU A 432 -19.12 24.76 -2.66
C LEU A 432 -20.49 24.17 -2.97
N LEU A 433 -21.37 24.02 -1.96
CA LEU A 433 -22.72 23.52 -2.13
C LEU A 433 -23.71 24.58 -2.65
N LYS A 434 -23.39 25.87 -2.61
CA LYS A 434 -24.29 26.94 -3.02
C LYS A 434 -24.90 26.74 -4.42
N PRO A 435 -24.15 26.29 -5.45
CA PRO A 435 -24.71 26.05 -6.79
C PRO A 435 -25.67 24.85 -6.86
N TYR A 436 -25.53 23.89 -5.95
CA TYR A 436 -26.22 22.59 -5.97
C TYR A 436 -27.38 22.55 -4.96
N LYS A 437 -27.11 22.99 -3.73
CA LYS A 437 -27.98 22.92 -2.57
C LYS A 437 -28.04 24.28 -1.85
N PRO A 438 -28.70 25.33 -2.42
CA PRO A 438 -28.63 26.69 -1.87
C PRO A 438 -29.18 26.80 -0.42
N GLU A 439 -30.21 26.06 -0.04
CA GLU A 439 -30.75 26.05 1.32
C GLU A 439 -29.75 25.44 2.30
N ARG A 440 -29.14 24.37 1.90
CA ARG A 440 -28.08 23.71 2.68
C ARG A 440 -26.85 24.62 2.88
N SER A 441 -26.51 25.41 1.86
CA SER A 441 -25.47 26.44 1.95
C SER A 441 -25.77 27.48 3.02
N VAL A 442 -27.02 27.96 3.12
CA VAL A 442 -27.44 28.92 4.16
C VAL A 442 -27.38 28.30 5.56
N GLU A 443 -27.81 27.07 5.73
CA GLU A 443 -27.75 26.35 7.01
C GLU A 443 -26.29 26.22 7.49
N LEU A 444 -25.38 25.75 6.61
CA LEU A 444 -23.95 25.59 6.93
C LEU A 444 -23.27 26.94 7.24
N GLN A 445 -23.65 28.02 6.51
CA GLN A 445 -23.15 29.35 6.83
C GLN A 445 -23.57 29.77 8.24
N GLN A 446 -24.83 29.55 8.65
CA GLN A 446 -25.30 29.87 9.99
C GLN A 446 -24.55 29.06 11.07
N ARG A 447 -24.32 27.79 10.84
CA ARG A 447 -23.51 26.92 11.73
C ARG A 447 -22.08 27.44 11.88
N ALA A 448 -21.45 27.83 10.77
CA ALA A 448 -20.11 28.40 10.74
C ALA A 448 -20.02 29.70 11.55
N GLU A 449 -20.98 30.60 11.39
CA GLU A 449 -21.02 31.87 12.10
C GLU A 449 -21.26 31.70 13.61
N LYS A 450 -22.09 30.73 14.01
CA LYS A 450 -22.28 30.38 15.43
C LYS A 450 -21.00 29.81 16.04
N ALA A 451 -20.32 28.88 15.34
CA ALA A 451 -19.06 28.30 15.81
C ALA A 451 -17.96 29.35 15.98
N MET A 452 -17.81 30.26 15.00
CA MET A 452 -16.81 31.34 15.09
C MET A 452 -17.15 32.35 16.19
N ALA A 453 -18.44 32.66 16.41
CA ALA A 453 -18.91 33.53 17.50
C ALA A 453 -18.62 32.91 18.88
N TYR A 454 -18.81 31.61 19.05
CA TYR A 454 -18.51 30.89 20.28
C TYR A 454 -17.03 30.98 20.66
N VAL A 455 -16.12 30.64 19.72
CA VAL A 455 -14.69 30.64 20.02
C VAL A 455 -14.09 32.05 20.12
N GLY A 456 -14.60 33.01 19.39
CA GLY A 456 -14.14 34.41 19.43
C GLY A 456 -12.63 34.51 19.18
N ASN A 457 -11.91 34.94 20.22
CA ASN A 457 -10.45 35.08 20.18
C ASN A 457 -9.68 33.80 20.57
N ASN A 458 -10.36 32.73 21.03
CA ASN A 458 -9.76 31.49 21.53
C ASN A 458 -9.42 30.49 20.42
N VAL A 459 -9.13 30.99 19.23
CA VAL A 459 -8.66 30.18 18.08
C VAL A 459 -7.38 30.76 17.52
N ASN A 460 -6.59 29.92 16.86
CA ASN A 460 -5.33 30.34 16.26
C ASN A 460 -5.56 31.16 14.95
N ASN A 461 -4.53 31.86 14.51
CA ASN A 461 -4.63 32.74 13.34
C ASN A 461 -4.86 31.96 12.02
N GLN A 462 -4.46 30.70 11.94
CA GLN A 462 -4.72 29.88 10.76
C GLN A 462 -6.22 29.57 10.60
N GLN A 463 -6.88 29.20 11.68
CA GLN A 463 -8.34 28.93 11.68
C GLN A 463 -9.15 30.21 11.42
N LYS A 464 -8.71 31.35 12.01
CA LYS A 464 -9.30 32.69 11.71
C LYS A 464 -9.14 33.01 10.22
N LEU A 465 -7.95 32.80 9.66
CA LEU A 465 -7.71 33.03 8.23
C LEU A 465 -8.60 32.14 7.36
N TYR A 466 -8.69 30.84 7.69
CA TYR A 466 -9.53 29.91 6.95
C TYR A 466 -10.98 30.38 6.91
N PHE A 467 -11.56 30.66 8.05
CA PHE A 467 -12.93 31.18 8.13
C PHE A 467 -13.11 32.50 7.37
N ALA A 468 -12.19 33.48 7.55
CA ALA A 468 -12.27 34.77 6.88
C ALA A 468 -12.20 34.66 5.36
N VAL A 469 -11.30 33.80 4.83
CA VAL A 469 -11.21 33.51 3.39
C VAL A 469 -12.52 32.97 2.88
N GLN A 470 -13.06 31.92 3.49
CA GLN A 470 -14.26 31.29 3.00
C GLN A 470 -15.50 32.19 3.14
N LYS A 471 -15.60 32.97 4.23
CA LYS A 471 -16.68 33.95 4.43
C LYS A 471 -16.63 35.05 3.35
N TYR A 472 -15.44 35.60 3.08
CA TYR A 472 -15.29 36.59 2.02
C TYR A 472 -15.70 36.04 0.65
N LEU A 473 -15.21 34.85 0.31
CA LEU A 473 -15.50 34.23 -0.98
C LEU A 473 -16.98 33.88 -1.16
N LEU A 474 -17.65 33.45 -0.08
CA LEU A 474 -19.08 33.16 -0.14
C LEU A 474 -19.95 34.41 -0.21
N THR A 475 -19.67 35.41 0.63
CA THR A 475 -20.60 36.54 0.90
C THR A 475 -20.17 37.88 0.33
N GLY A 476 -18.87 38.09 0.08
CA GLY A 476 -18.29 39.40 -0.25
C GLY A 476 -18.13 40.34 0.95
N ASP A 477 -18.19 39.81 2.19
CA ASP A 477 -18.06 40.58 3.44
C ASP A 477 -16.70 41.30 3.50
N ILE A 478 -16.77 42.64 3.46
CA ILE A 478 -15.57 43.51 3.46
C ILE A 478 -14.76 43.42 4.76
N VAL A 479 -15.45 43.13 5.89
CA VAL A 479 -14.75 42.91 7.18
C VAL A 479 -13.94 41.63 7.15
N ALA A 480 -14.55 40.57 6.63
CA ALA A 480 -13.81 39.31 6.42
C ALA A 480 -12.64 39.50 5.44
N HIS A 481 -12.81 40.29 4.37
CA HIS A 481 -11.70 40.59 3.45
C HIS A 481 -10.56 41.34 4.14
N GLN A 482 -10.87 42.30 5.01
CA GLN A 482 -9.85 42.97 5.80
C GLN A 482 -9.14 42.01 6.76
N GLN A 483 -9.87 41.09 7.38
CA GLN A 483 -9.27 40.07 8.22
C GLN A 483 -8.32 39.14 7.43
N VAL A 484 -8.63 38.80 6.19
CA VAL A 484 -7.70 38.05 5.31
C VAL A 484 -6.38 38.80 5.16
N LYS A 485 -6.40 40.12 4.90
CA LYS A 485 -5.21 40.94 4.75
C LYS A 485 -4.39 40.99 6.06
N ASP A 486 -5.05 41.28 7.16
CA ASP A 486 -4.41 41.45 8.45
C ASP A 486 -3.77 40.13 8.93
N LEU A 487 -4.50 39.03 8.84
CA LEU A 487 -4.04 37.71 9.26
C LEU A 487 -2.90 37.19 8.36
N THR A 488 -3.00 37.35 7.04
CA THR A 488 -1.93 36.94 6.12
C THR A 488 -0.63 37.68 6.41
N SER A 489 -0.71 38.95 6.84
CA SER A 489 0.46 39.74 7.18
C SER A 489 1.27 39.17 8.36
N LEU A 490 0.65 38.39 9.24
CA LEU A 490 1.25 37.80 10.42
C LEU A 490 2.11 36.54 10.11
N PHE A 491 1.91 35.93 8.97
CA PHE A 491 2.65 34.72 8.59
C PHE A 491 3.95 35.10 7.88
N ALA A 492 5.08 34.51 8.28
CA ALA A 492 6.34 34.67 7.55
C ALA A 492 6.32 33.85 6.25
N ASN A 493 7.04 34.33 5.23
CA ASN A 493 7.16 33.59 3.96
C ASN A 493 7.92 32.24 4.13
N SER A 494 8.60 32.06 5.26
CA SER A 494 9.33 30.86 5.65
C SER A 494 8.61 30.02 6.74
N GLU A 495 7.44 30.46 7.20
CA GLU A 495 6.69 29.79 8.29
C GLU A 495 6.10 28.43 7.90
N ILE A 496 6.88 27.69 7.18
CA ILE A 496 6.54 26.32 6.93
C ILE A 496 7.52 25.47 7.69
N ASN A 497 7.02 24.96 8.74
CA ASN A 497 7.51 23.91 9.63
C ASN A 497 8.96 23.46 9.53
N ASN A 498 9.55 23.49 10.69
CA ASN A 498 10.71 22.67 11.01
C ASN A 498 10.43 21.19 10.69
N PRO A 499 11.14 20.55 9.75
CA PRO A 499 10.92 19.14 9.35
C PRO A 499 11.06 18.13 10.49
N GLY A 500 11.51 18.54 11.65
CA GLY A 500 11.67 17.72 12.85
C GLY A 500 10.58 17.90 13.90
N SER A 501 9.61 18.80 13.70
CA SER A 501 8.51 18.96 14.66
C SER A 501 7.40 17.97 14.34
N SER A 502 6.94 17.25 15.36
CA SER A 502 5.73 16.41 15.31
C SER A 502 4.43 17.21 15.13
N ASN A 503 4.50 18.53 15.01
CA ASN A 503 3.35 19.39 14.81
C ASN A 503 2.99 19.48 13.32
N TYR A 504 2.16 18.57 12.88
CA TYR A 504 1.53 18.51 11.56
C TYR A 504 0.67 19.72 11.20
N SER A 505 0.46 20.64 12.13
CA SER A 505 -0.50 21.75 12.01
C SER A 505 -0.18 22.78 10.93
N ASN A 506 1.05 22.89 10.49
CA ASN A 506 1.47 24.01 9.65
C ASN A 506 1.56 23.71 8.15
N ASN A 507 1.61 22.42 7.70
CA ASN A 507 1.48 22.10 6.28
C ASN A 507 0.05 22.38 5.75
N ILE A 508 -0.87 22.72 6.63
CA ILE A 508 -2.27 22.99 6.31
C ILE A 508 -2.47 24.43 5.83
N LEU A 509 -1.58 25.37 6.13
CA LEU A 509 -1.82 26.79 5.85
C LEU A 509 -2.21 27.07 4.39
N ALA A 510 -1.54 26.45 3.44
CA ALA A 510 -1.85 26.59 2.02
C ALA A 510 -3.28 26.14 1.69
N ILE A 511 -3.77 25.10 2.32
CA ILE A 511 -5.14 24.57 2.13
C ILE A 511 -6.16 25.66 2.52
N PHE A 512 -5.89 26.45 3.54
CA PHE A 512 -6.81 27.47 4.03
C PHE A 512 -6.93 28.68 3.13
N PHE A 513 -5.86 29.08 2.45
CA PHE A 513 -5.85 30.27 1.62
C PHE A 513 -5.86 30.02 0.11
N TYR A 514 -5.64 28.76 -0.34
CA TYR A 514 -5.56 28.44 -1.77
C TYR A 514 -6.76 28.92 -2.57
N PRO A 515 -8.01 28.78 -2.09
CA PRO A 515 -9.17 29.32 -2.79
C PRO A 515 -9.08 30.84 -3.07
N TYR A 516 -8.45 31.61 -2.18
CA TYR A 516 -8.24 33.04 -2.40
C TYR A 516 -7.21 33.32 -3.50
N LEU A 517 -6.22 32.43 -3.69
CA LEU A 517 -5.23 32.57 -4.76
C LEU A 517 -5.83 32.40 -6.17
N ILE A 518 -6.82 31.53 -6.29
CA ILE A 518 -7.43 31.20 -7.57
C ILE A 518 -8.73 31.98 -7.84
N GLU A 519 -9.18 32.81 -6.90
CA GLU A 519 -10.41 33.59 -7.00
C GLU A 519 -10.41 34.52 -8.23
N LYS A 520 -11.50 34.52 -9.00
CA LYS A 520 -11.66 35.31 -10.24
C LYS A 520 -12.89 36.20 -10.25
N GLU A 521 -13.87 35.91 -9.39
CA GLU A 521 -15.16 36.61 -9.39
C GLU A 521 -15.16 37.82 -8.44
N ARG A 522 -14.35 37.75 -7.37
CA ARG A 522 -14.30 38.80 -6.33
C ARG A 522 -12.93 39.47 -6.34
N PRO A 523 -12.86 40.77 -6.02
CA PRO A 523 -11.60 41.48 -5.90
C PRO A 523 -10.68 40.83 -4.83
N THR A 524 -9.44 40.54 -5.21
CA THR A 524 -8.38 40.09 -4.30
C THR A 524 -7.30 41.15 -4.12
N ASP A 525 -6.68 41.20 -2.96
CA ASP A 525 -5.55 42.09 -2.72
C ASP A 525 -4.26 41.47 -3.27
N GLN A 526 -3.62 42.13 -4.23
CA GLN A 526 -2.48 41.58 -4.96
C GLN A 526 -1.23 41.42 -4.08
N VAL A 527 -1.07 42.22 -3.02
CA VAL A 527 0.03 42.08 -2.05
C VAL A 527 -0.19 40.81 -1.23
N VAL A 528 -1.42 40.56 -0.81
CA VAL A 528 -1.80 39.34 -0.08
C VAL A 528 -1.64 38.12 -0.96
N VAL A 529 -2.13 38.17 -2.21
CA VAL A 529 -1.99 37.06 -3.20
C VAL A 529 -0.52 36.74 -3.42
N GLN A 530 0.34 37.75 -3.60
CA GLN A 530 1.77 37.50 -3.81
C GLN A 530 2.41 36.84 -2.58
N LYS A 531 2.09 37.32 -1.38
CA LYS A 531 2.58 36.69 -0.15
C LYS A 531 2.13 35.24 0.03
N MET A 532 0.88 34.94 -0.25
CA MET A 532 0.36 33.58 -0.20
C MET A 532 1.05 32.67 -1.24
N LYS A 533 1.29 33.17 -2.47
CA LYS A 533 2.09 32.47 -3.48
C LYS A 533 3.51 32.19 -3.00
N ASP A 534 4.16 33.18 -2.40
CA ASP A 534 5.52 32.99 -1.88
C ASP A 534 5.57 31.92 -0.78
N ILE A 535 4.58 31.92 0.13
CA ILE A 535 4.45 30.88 1.16
C ILE A 535 4.30 29.48 0.54
N LEU A 536 3.39 29.30 -0.40
CA LEU A 536 3.17 28.00 -1.04
C LEU A 536 4.40 27.54 -1.82
N ARG A 537 5.00 28.41 -2.66
CA ARG A 537 6.19 28.10 -3.45
C ARG A 537 7.38 27.74 -2.57
N ASN A 538 7.66 28.51 -1.52
CA ASN A 538 8.75 28.20 -0.59
C ASN A 538 8.55 26.85 0.11
N THR A 539 7.29 26.46 0.37
CA THR A 539 6.98 25.12 0.88
C THR A 539 7.33 24.06 -0.14
N ALA A 540 6.80 24.15 -1.33
CA ALA A 540 6.98 23.17 -2.38
C ALA A 540 8.47 23.02 -2.75
N ASP A 541 9.22 24.12 -2.88
CA ASP A 541 10.65 24.08 -3.20
C ASP A 541 11.48 23.45 -2.06
N ARG A 542 11.07 23.64 -0.80
CA ARG A 542 11.69 22.95 0.33
C ARG A 542 11.44 21.42 0.26
N GLU A 543 10.22 20.99 -0.09
CA GLU A 543 9.92 19.57 -0.21
C GLU A 543 10.75 18.92 -1.33
N ILE A 544 10.97 19.61 -2.45
CA ILE A 544 11.89 19.18 -3.52
C ILE A 544 13.32 19.04 -2.99
N THR A 545 13.77 19.98 -2.15
CA THR A 545 15.12 19.93 -1.57
C THR A 545 15.30 18.72 -0.66
N ILE A 546 14.29 18.40 0.15
CA ILE A 546 14.29 17.21 1.02
C ILE A 546 14.31 15.94 0.15
N PHE A 547 13.40 15.85 -0.81
CA PHE A 547 13.30 14.73 -1.73
C PHE A 547 14.64 14.42 -2.41
N ASN A 548 15.33 15.42 -2.93
CA ASN A 548 16.61 15.28 -3.63
C ASN A 548 17.78 14.80 -2.74
N SER A 549 17.56 14.72 -1.42
CA SER A 549 18.58 14.24 -0.48
C SER A 549 18.62 12.72 -0.34
N PHE A 550 17.70 11.99 -0.98
CA PHE A 550 17.57 10.54 -0.87
C PHE A 550 17.58 9.86 -2.25
N ALA A 551 18.08 8.64 -2.28
CA ALA A 551 18.03 7.80 -3.48
C ALA A 551 16.65 7.16 -3.70
N TYR A 552 15.93 6.87 -2.61
CA TYR A 552 14.51 6.52 -2.68
C TYR A 552 13.66 7.77 -2.51
N PRO A 553 12.46 7.83 -3.14
CA PRO A 553 11.60 9.01 -3.07
C PRO A 553 10.92 9.13 -1.69
N VAL A 554 11.61 9.72 -0.74
CA VAL A 554 11.17 9.88 0.65
C VAL A 554 10.88 11.35 0.94
N GLY A 555 9.69 11.65 1.45
CA GLY A 555 9.25 13.02 1.75
C GLY A 555 9.86 13.66 2.98
N ASN A 556 10.36 12.87 3.94
CA ASN A 556 10.99 13.41 5.16
C ASN A 556 12.10 12.48 5.66
N PRO A 557 13.29 12.99 5.91
CA PRO A 557 14.39 12.19 6.45
C PRO A 557 14.04 11.67 7.84
N ILE A 558 14.00 10.35 7.95
CA ILE A 558 13.80 9.69 9.23
C ILE A 558 15.14 9.66 9.99
N THR A 559 15.45 10.72 10.67
CA THR A 559 16.65 10.81 11.52
C THR A 559 16.38 10.42 12.96
N THR A 560 15.12 10.38 13.40
CA THR A 560 14.73 10.14 14.78
C THR A 560 13.76 8.96 14.91
N LYS A 561 13.65 8.39 16.11
CA LYS A 561 12.63 7.36 16.41
C LYS A 561 11.23 7.93 16.18
N ARG A 562 10.45 7.30 15.30
CA ARG A 562 9.03 7.60 15.10
C ARG A 562 8.18 6.48 15.65
N GLN A 563 7.10 6.83 16.30
CA GLN A 563 6.11 5.87 16.78
C GLN A 563 5.33 5.27 15.59
N TRP A 564 4.99 6.11 14.59
CA TRP A 564 4.23 5.77 13.40
C TRP A 564 5.14 5.74 12.17
N GLY A 565 4.77 4.93 11.16
CA GLY A 565 5.62 4.66 10.00
C GLY A 565 5.77 5.81 9.02
N ASN A 566 6.62 5.61 8.02
CA ASN A 566 7.08 6.66 7.13
C ASN A 566 6.06 7.09 6.06
N ASN A 567 5.10 6.22 5.70
CA ASN A 567 4.15 6.52 4.61
C ASN A 567 3.24 7.71 4.90
N VAL A 568 3.07 8.08 6.18
CA VAL A 568 2.44 9.33 6.60
C VAL A 568 2.99 10.54 5.85
N ASN A 569 4.28 10.55 5.60
CA ASN A 569 4.96 11.74 5.06
C ASN A 569 4.80 11.87 3.55
N GLN A 570 4.67 10.77 2.81
CA GLN A 570 4.71 10.83 1.35
C GLN A 570 3.63 11.75 0.78
N GLY A 571 2.37 11.51 1.15
CA GLY A 571 1.26 12.34 0.70
C GLY A 571 1.27 13.76 1.24
N GLN A 572 1.65 13.94 2.52
CA GLN A 572 1.71 15.28 3.14
C GLN A 572 2.76 16.19 2.48
N HIS A 573 3.92 15.62 2.11
CA HIS A 573 4.99 16.36 1.44
C HIS A 573 4.72 16.55 -0.07
N ALA A 574 4.00 15.60 -0.70
CA ALA A 574 3.56 15.74 -2.08
C ALA A 574 2.49 16.85 -2.27
N TYR A 575 1.61 17.04 -1.29
CA TYR A 575 0.44 17.88 -1.44
C TYR A 575 0.73 19.38 -1.70
N PRO A 576 1.67 20.05 -1.01
CA PRO A 576 2.07 21.42 -1.36
C PRO A 576 2.63 21.54 -2.78
N CYS A 577 3.40 20.54 -3.23
CA CYS A 577 3.90 20.49 -4.61
C CYS A 577 2.74 20.33 -5.61
N LEU A 578 1.72 19.53 -5.28
CA LEU A 578 0.52 19.38 -6.12
C LEU A 578 -0.23 20.71 -6.27
N LEU A 579 -0.42 21.46 -5.16
CA LEU A 579 -1.08 22.75 -5.21
C LEU A 579 -0.25 23.79 -5.99
N GLU A 580 1.07 23.82 -5.83
CA GLU A 580 1.95 24.72 -6.60
C GLU A 580 1.94 24.35 -8.10
N TRP A 581 1.91 23.04 -8.44
CA TRP A 581 1.70 22.62 -9.82
C TRP A 581 0.33 23.07 -10.36
N GLY A 582 -0.70 23.03 -9.53
CA GLY A 582 -2.03 23.55 -9.87
C GLY A 582 -1.99 25.01 -10.34
N LEU A 583 -1.20 25.84 -9.67
CA LEU A 583 -1.04 27.26 -9.99
C LEU A 583 -0.12 27.53 -11.18
N THR A 584 1.00 26.80 -11.30
CA THR A 584 2.11 27.17 -12.16
C THR A 584 2.30 26.27 -13.36
N LYS A 585 1.85 25.02 -13.26
CA LYS A 585 2.12 23.92 -14.21
C LYS A 585 3.62 23.66 -14.44
N GLU A 586 4.50 24.10 -13.49
CA GLU A 586 5.93 23.77 -13.56
C GLU A 586 6.15 22.28 -13.34
N GLN A 587 6.77 21.60 -14.31
CA GLN A 587 6.96 20.14 -14.37
C GLN A 587 7.63 19.56 -13.13
N LYS A 588 8.63 20.24 -12.56
CA LYS A 588 9.38 19.77 -11.36
C LYS A 588 8.47 19.41 -10.17
N TYR A 589 7.32 20.08 -10.01
CA TYR A 589 6.42 19.82 -8.89
C TYR A 589 5.63 18.54 -9.09
N ILE A 590 5.07 18.30 -10.28
CA ILE A 590 4.30 17.08 -10.54
C ILE A 590 5.21 15.84 -10.62
N ASP A 591 6.46 16.01 -11.05
CA ASP A 591 7.46 14.95 -11.02
C ASP A 591 7.72 14.48 -9.60
N VAL A 592 7.96 15.41 -8.66
CA VAL A 592 8.17 15.07 -7.24
C VAL A 592 6.90 14.48 -6.61
N VAL A 593 5.71 15.00 -6.92
CA VAL A 593 4.43 14.43 -6.48
C VAL A 593 4.32 12.97 -6.91
N SER A 594 4.52 12.69 -8.20
CA SER A 594 4.45 11.34 -8.75
C SER A 594 5.43 10.39 -8.05
N GLN A 595 6.69 10.81 -7.94
CA GLN A 595 7.75 9.99 -7.38
C GLN A 595 7.55 9.69 -5.88
N LEU A 596 7.09 10.67 -5.07
CA LEU A 596 6.74 10.46 -3.68
C LEU A 596 5.59 9.45 -3.53
N MET A 597 4.62 9.51 -4.43
CA MET A 597 3.49 8.57 -4.42
C MET A 597 3.88 7.18 -4.94
N ASP A 598 4.87 7.05 -5.83
CA ASP A 598 5.44 5.78 -6.31
C ASP A 598 6.08 4.97 -5.19
N TYR A 599 6.63 5.62 -4.15
CA TYR A 599 7.16 4.96 -2.96
C TYR A 599 6.12 4.02 -2.32
N ASN A 600 4.89 4.47 -2.18
CA ASN A 600 3.80 3.70 -1.58
C ASN A 600 3.41 2.47 -2.41
N GLN A 601 3.74 2.47 -3.70
CA GLN A 601 3.38 1.44 -4.68
C GLN A 601 4.50 0.41 -4.93
N GLY A 602 5.62 0.48 -4.22
CA GLY A 602 6.71 -0.49 -4.33
C GLY A 602 8.07 0.09 -4.69
N LEU A 603 8.18 1.38 -5.05
CA LEU A 603 9.46 2.06 -5.28
C LEU A 603 10.14 2.41 -3.94
N ASN A 604 10.34 1.40 -3.11
CA ASN A 604 10.91 1.52 -1.77
C ASN A 604 11.92 0.39 -1.50
N PRO A 605 12.76 0.47 -0.46
CA PRO A 605 13.83 -0.50 -0.20
C PRO A 605 13.36 -1.95 -0.07
N ILE A 606 12.14 -2.17 0.43
CA ILE A 606 11.56 -3.52 0.61
C ILE A 606 10.93 -4.02 -0.69
N GLY A 607 10.56 -3.14 -1.64
CA GLY A 607 9.81 -3.48 -2.84
C GLY A 607 8.36 -3.85 -2.53
N LYS A 608 7.77 -3.24 -1.51
CA LYS A 608 6.42 -3.54 -1.02
C LYS A 608 5.41 -2.50 -1.48
N CYS A 609 4.29 -2.92 -2.06
CA CYS A 609 3.13 -2.06 -2.22
C CYS A 609 2.42 -1.94 -0.86
N TYR A 610 2.45 -0.74 -0.28
CA TYR A 610 1.85 -0.47 1.03
C TYR A 610 0.35 -0.18 0.98
N VAL A 611 -0.24 -0.21 -0.20
CA VAL A 611 -1.69 -0.05 -0.40
C VAL A 611 -2.33 -1.41 -0.60
N THR A 612 -3.36 -1.71 0.19
CA THR A 612 -4.11 -2.97 0.08
C THR A 612 -4.89 -3.06 -1.24
N GLY A 613 -5.03 -4.25 -1.79
CA GLY A 613 -5.77 -4.49 -3.03
C GLY A 613 -5.06 -4.02 -4.31
N LEU A 614 -3.82 -3.52 -4.20
CA LEU A 614 -3.02 -3.02 -5.31
C LEU A 614 -1.61 -3.62 -5.31
N GLY A 615 -1.03 -3.78 -6.51
CA GLY A 615 0.32 -4.32 -6.69
C GLY A 615 0.42 -5.83 -6.48
N PHE A 616 1.58 -6.38 -6.82
CA PHE A 616 1.86 -7.82 -6.75
C PHE A 616 2.37 -8.27 -5.38
N ASP A 617 3.15 -7.43 -4.71
CA ASP A 617 3.66 -7.66 -3.36
C ASP A 617 2.99 -6.70 -2.36
N GLN A 618 1.65 -6.75 -2.29
CA GLN A 618 0.84 -5.87 -1.43
C GLN A 618 0.83 -6.28 0.04
N VAL A 619 0.43 -5.35 0.91
CA VAL A 619 0.12 -5.60 2.32
C VAL A 619 -1.08 -6.54 2.43
N LYS A 620 -1.00 -7.51 3.34
CA LYS A 620 -2.04 -8.53 3.58
C LYS A 620 -2.65 -8.47 4.97
N ASN A 621 -1.99 -7.79 5.90
CA ASN A 621 -2.40 -7.77 7.31
C ASN A 621 -2.46 -6.32 7.85
N PRO A 622 -3.30 -5.43 7.25
CA PRO A 622 -3.52 -4.11 7.81
C PRO A 622 -4.16 -4.25 9.20
N HIS A 623 -3.83 -3.35 10.12
CA HIS A 623 -4.50 -3.28 11.42
C HIS A 623 -5.86 -2.61 11.25
N ASP A 624 -6.83 -3.39 10.78
CA ASP A 624 -8.21 -2.99 10.49
C ASP A 624 -9.17 -4.14 10.75
N ARG A 625 -10.16 -3.92 11.61
CA ARG A 625 -11.09 -4.95 12.09
C ARG A 625 -11.95 -5.54 10.99
N GLU A 626 -12.46 -4.70 10.10
CA GLU A 626 -13.28 -5.17 8.99
C GLU A 626 -12.46 -5.91 7.94
N SER A 627 -11.20 -5.54 7.71
CA SER A 627 -10.30 -6.31 6.84
C SER A 627 -10.03 -7.71 7.40
N GLU A 628 -9.90 -7.86 8.72
CA GLU A 628 -9.78 -9.19 9.32
C GLU A 628 -11.08 -10.01 9.20
N TYR A 629 -12.24 -9.35 9.34
CA TYR A 629 -13.53 -9.99 9.10
C TYR A 629 -13.67 -10.46 7.66
N THR A 630 -13.41 -9.60 6.67
CA THR A 630 -13.52 -9.95 5.25
C THR A 630 -12.52 -11.03 4.84
N LYS A 631 -11.30 -11.02 5.38
CA LYS A 631 -10.33 -12.12 5.21
C LYS A 631 -10.86 -13.44 5.75
N SER A 632 -11.49 -13.45 6.92
CA SER A 632 -12.06 -14.66 7.52
C SER A 632 -13.17 -15.28 6.65
N ARG A 633 -13.80 -14.46 5.79
CA ARG A 633 -14.79 -14.89 4.79
C ARG A 633 -14.18 -15.29 3.45
N GLY A 634 -12.87 -15.12 3.26
CA GLY A 634 -12.21 -15.35 1.98
C GLY A 634 -12.38 -14.21 0.96
N TRP A 635 -12.88 -13.05 1.38
CA TRP A 635 -13.13 -11.89 0.50
C TRP A 635 -11.92 -10.97 0.34
N GLY A 636 -10.80 -11.26 1.02
CA GLY A 636 -9.62 -10.40 1.06
C GLY A 636 -9.75 -9.24 2.05
N VAL A 637 -8.82 -8.29 1.97
CA VAL A 637 -8.81 -7.07 2.80
C VAL A 637 -9.56 -5.93 2.11
N LYS A 638 -10.01 -4.91 2.86
CA LYS A 638 -10.55 -3.67 2.27
C LYS A 638 -9.50 -3.06 1.34
N PRO A 639 -9.82 -2.82 0.06
CA PRO A 639 -8.86 -2.25 -0.89
C PRO A 639 -8.65 -0.75 -0.64
N GLY A 640 -7.45 -0.26 -0.99
CA GLY A 640 -7.10 1.16 -0.94
C GLY A 640 -6.54 1.66 0.39
N ILE A 641 -6.41 0.81 1.40
CA ILE A 641 -5.80 1.21 2.68
C ILE A 641 -4.29 1.34 2.49
N LEU A 642 -3.76 2.56 2.62
CA LEU A 642 -2.34 2.80 2.78
C LEU A 642 -1.98 2.68 4.26
N VAL A 643 -1.15 1.67 4.59
CA VAL A 643 -0.66 1.47 5.95
C VAL A 643 0.52 2.40 6.27
N TYR A 644 0.83 2.58 7.54
CA TYR A 644 1.90 3.48 8.01
C TYR A 644 3.29 3.15 7.45
N GLY A 645 3.58 1.89 7.10
CA GLY A 645 4.88 1.49 6.53
C GLY A 645 6.02 1.41 7.54
N PRO A 646 7.30 1.54 7.11
CA PRO A 646 8.45 1.41 7.99
C PRO A 646 8.38 2.34 9.21
N GLY A 647 8.48 1.76 10.41
CA GLY A 647 8.30 2.48 11.66
C GLY A 647 8.89 1.76 12.87
N ASN A 648 8.57 2.20 14.08
CA ASN A 648 9.00 1.53 15.29
C ASN A 648 8.09 0.35 15.64
N LEU A 649 8.68 -0.76 16.05
CA LEU A 649 7.93 -1.83 16.71
C LEU A 649 7.46 -1.39 18.09
N PRO A 650 6.26 -1.80 18.51
CA PRO A 650 5.86 -1.75 19.90
C PRO A 650 6.85 -2.57 20.76
N ASP A 651 7.30 -2.02 21.88
CA ASP A 651 8.32 -2.64 22.72
C ASP A 651 7.88 -3.97 23.37
N ARG A 652 6.60 -4.35 23.24
CA ARG A 652 5.99 -5.49 23.94
C ARG A 652 5.69 -6.68 23.04
N ILE A 653 5.97 -6.62 21.74
CA ILE A 653 5.62 -7.69 20.80
C ILE A 653 6.90 -8.30 20.24
N GLU A 654 7.04 -9.62 20.41
CA GLU A 654 8.15 -10.37 19.86
C GLU A 654 7.76 -11.05 18.55
N PHE A 655 8.44 -10.68 17.48
CA PHE A 655 8.22 -11.24 16.15
C PHE A 655 9.34 -12.19 15.74
N THR A 656 9.01 -13.13 14.87
CA THR A 656 9.99 -13.98 14.18
C THR A 656 10.63 -13.18 13.05
N ILE A 657 11.79 -12.58 13.30
CA ILE A 657 12.51 -11.75 12.32
C ILE A 657 14.01 -11.99 12.46
N LEU A 658 14.68 -12.19 11.32
CA LEU A 658 16.12 -12.31 11.23
C LEU A 658 16.63 -11.62 9.94
N PRO A 659 17.57 -10.66 9.97
CA PRO A 659 18.19 -10.05 11.16
C PRO A 659 17.16 -9.38 12.07
N GLU A 660 17.54 -9.18 13.34
CA GLU A 660 16.66 -8.50 14.30
C GLU A 660 16.26 -7.11 13.75
N ILE A 661 14.97 -6.82 13.73
CA ILE A 661 14.40 -5.67 12.98
C ILE A 661 14.98 -4.31 13.42
N ARG A 662 15.29 -4.13 14.71
CA ARG A 662 15.88 -2.89 15.23
C ARG A 662 17.33 -2.66 14.78
N THR A 663 17.99 -3.71 14.28
CA THR A 663 19.34 -3.63 13.69
C THR A 663 19.33 -3.24 12.22
N LEU A 664 18.16 -3.31 11.57
CA LEU A 664 17.99 -2.93 10.17
C LEU A 664 17.99 -1.39 10.01
N PRO A 665 18.43 -0.89 8.87
CA PRO A 665 18.18 0.50 8.48
C PRO A 665 16.70 0.84 8.54
N ARG A 666 16.38 2.09 8.81
CA ARG A 666 15.03 2.55 9.15
C ARG A 666 13.99 2.19 8.10
N GLU A 667 14.27 2.43 6.83
CA GLU A 667 13.34 2.14 5.72
C GLU A 667 13.15 0.64 5.46
N ARG A 668 13.84 -0.24 6.22
CA ARG A 668 13.66 -1.69 6.21
C ARG A 668 12.96 -2.23 7.45
N GLN A 669 12.65 -1.37 8.44
CA GLN A 669 11.99 -1.76 9.69
C GLN A 669 10.48 -1.86 9.48
N TRP A 670 10.04 -2.90 8.79
CA TRP A 670 8.62 -3.19 8.56
C TRP A 670 8.35 -4.70 8.55
N VAL A 671 7.20 -5.10 9.06
CA VAL A 671 6.69 -6.47 9.04
C VAL A 671 5.19 -6.46 8.75
N ASP A 672 4.72 -7.36 7.87
CA ASP A 672 3.30 -7.50 7.50
C ASP A 672 2.54 -8.25 8.59
N HIS A 673 2.21 -7.56 9.67
CA HIS A 673 1.58 -8.18 10.82
C HIS A 673 0.51 -7.29 11.44
N LEU A 674 -0.68 -7.86 11.67
CA LEU A 674 -1.88 -7.20 12.21
C LEU A 674 -1.61 -6.35 13.46
N PHE A 675 -0.77 -6.82 14.37
CA PHE A 675 -0.53 -6.15 15.66
C PHE A 675 0.68 -5.22 15.69
N THR A 676 1.27 -4.93 14.54
CA THR A 676 2.23 -3.84 14.41
C THR A 676 1.50 -2.55 14.02
N TYR A 677 0.64 -2.03 14.91
CA TYR A 677 -0.18 -0.87 14.60
C TYR A 677 0.65 0.33 14.09
N GLY A 678 1.79 0.65 14.71
CA GLY A 678 2.68 1.72 14.22
C GLY A 678 3.24 1.51 12.79
N MET A 679 3.03 0.35 12.17
CA MET A 679 3.47 -0.02 10.82
C MET A 679 2.32 -0.39 9.87
N ASN A 680 1.28 -1.06 10.39
CA ASN A 680 0.22 -1.67 9.58
C ASN A 680 -1.18 -1.10 9.84
N GLU A 681 -1.33 -0.15 10.75
CA GLU A 681 -2.52 0.65 10.88
C GLU A 681 -2.53 1.75 9.81
N PHE A 682 -3.63 2.45 9.72
CA PHE A 682 -3.84 3.65 8.92
C PHE A 682 -4.55 4.71 9.78
N THR A 683 -4.53 5.95 9.32
CA THR A 683 -5.47 6.98 9.79
C THR A 683 -6.04 7.73 8.61
N ILE A 684 -7.28 8.16 8.78
CA ILE A 684 -8.03 8.85 7.73
C ILE A 684 -7.33 10.14 7.26
N HIS A 685 -6.70 10.89 8.19
CA HIS A 685 -6.13 12.21 7.95
C HIS A 685 -4.64 12.19 7.55
N GLU A 686 -3.94 11.06 7.70
CA GLU A 686 -2.51 10.97 7.41
C GLU A 686 -2.22 10.07 6.22
N THR A 687 -2.75 8.85 6.24
CA THR A 687 -2.41 7.86 5.22
C THR A 687 -3.48 7.68 4.14
N LEU A 688 -4.76 8.00 4.40
CA LEU A 688 -5.82 7.78 3.39
C LEU A 688 -6.14 9.02 2.56
N ILE A 689 -6.29 10.19 3.18
CA ILE A 689 -6.80 11.39 2.47
C ILE A 689 -5.90 11.83 1.31
N TYR A 690 -4.58 11.84 1.48
CA TYR A 690 -3.69 12.32 0.43
C TYR A 690 -3.63 11.38 -0.76
N PRO A 691 -3.47 10.05 -0.62
CA PRO A 691 -3.63 9.12 -1.75
C PRO A 691 -5.00 9.22 -2.42
N ALA A 692 -6.07 9.39 -1.63
CA ALA A 692 -7.43 9.50 -2.15
C ALA A 692 -7.62 10.70 -3.09
N VAL A 693 -6.91 11.80 -2.88
CA VAL A 693 -7.03 12.98 -3.75
C VAL A 693 -5.89 13.11 -4.78
N ILE A 694 -4.67 12.66 -4.44
CA ILE A 694 -3.52 12.82 -5.34
C ILE A 694 -3.58 11.82 -6.52
N TYR A 695 -3.88 10.54 -6.27
CA TYR A 695 -3.92 9.55 -7.36
C TYR A 695 -4.99 9.84 -8.42
N PRO A 696 -6.23 10.30 -8.11
CA PRO A 696 -7.15 10.75 -9.13
C PRO A 696 -6.61 11.92 -9.98
N VAL A 697 -5.89 12.87 -9.38
CA VAL A 697 -5.23 13.94 -10.14
C VAL A 697 -4.12 13.39 -11.02
N LEU A 698 -3.29 12.48 -10.52
CA LEU A 698 -2.25 11.79 -11.31
C LEU A 698 -2.84 10.89 -12.42
N ALA A 699 -4.10 10.50 -12.32
CA ALA A 699 -4.88 9.80 -13.34
C ALA A 699 -5.65 10.76 -14.25
N GLU A 700 -5.43 12.08 -14.14
CA GLU A 700 -6.08 13.11 -14.98
C GLU A 700 -7.62 13.08 -14.91
N GLY A 701 -8.18 12.65 -13.78
CA GLY A 701 -9.62 12.54 -13.58
C GLY A 701 -10.32 11.49 -14.44
N ARG A 702 -9.60 10.58 -15.09
CA ARG A 702 -10.18 9.51 -15.90
C ARG A 702 -11.07 8.61 -15.04
N ILE A 703 -12.17 8.15 -15.62
CA ILE A 703 -13.15 7.29 -14.95
C ILE A 703 -12.82 5.82 -15.24
N TRP A 704 -12.73 5.00 -14.17
CA TRP A 704 -12.59 3.56 -14.31
C TRP A 704 -13.96 2.90 -14.45
N ASP A 705 -14.11 2.05 -15.47
CA ASP A 705 -15.37 1.33 -15.71
C ASP A 705 -15.66 0.18 -14.74
N GLY A 706 -14.67 -0.17 -13.90
CA GLY A 706 -14.80 -1.19 -12.88
C GLY A 706 -14.78 -2.64 -13.38
N THR A 707 -14.59 -2.87 -14.69
CA THR A 707 -14.85 -4.18 -15.30
C THR A 707 -13.61 -5.06 -15.44
N LYS A 708 -12.41 -4.49 -15.62
CA LYS A 708 -11.18 -5.27 -15.84
C LYS A 708 -10.00 -4.69 -15.08
N ASP A 709 -9.28 -5.54 -14.38
CA ASP A 709 -7.95 -5.21 -13.91
C ASP A 709 -7.00 -5.12 -15.12
N PRO A 710 -6.33 -3.97 -15.37
CA PRO A 710 -5.41 -3.85 -16.50
C PRO A 710 -4.23 -4.83 -16.45
N PHE A 711 -4.02 -5.50 -15.29
CA PHE A 711 -3.04 -6.57 -15.15
C PHE A 711 -3.57 -7.98 -15.42
N ASP A 712 -4.87 -8.19 -15.66
CA ASP A 712 -5.44 -9.52 -15.96
C ASP A 712 -4.77 -10.20 -17.17
N VAL A 713 -4.29 -9.41 -18.13
CA VAL A 713 -3.54 -9.94 -19.28
C VAL A 713 -2.22 -10.63 -18.88
N VAL A 714 -1.67 -10.29 -17.71
CA VAL A 714 -0.44 -10.93 -17.20
C VAL A 714 -0.71 -12.38 -16.79
N GLU A 715 -1.87 -12.65 -16.22
CA GLU A 715 -2.27 -14.02 -15.85
C GLU A 715 -2.65 -14.84 -17.08
N HIS A 716 -3.35 -14.24 -18.04
CA HIS A 716 -3.79 -14.92 -19.26
C HIS A 716 -2.67 -15.16 -20.27
N SER A 717 -1.62 -14.36 -20.30
CA SER A 717 -0.43 -14.63 -21.12
C SER A 717 0.31 -15.90 -20.71
N ILE A 718 -0.04 -16.49 -19.59
CA ILE A 718 0.49 -17.75 -19.07
C ILE A 718 -0.43 -18.95 -19.43
N ILE A 719 -1.69 -18.71 -19.80
CA ILE A 719 -2.70 -19.74 -20.09
C ILE A 719 -3.37 -19.40 -21.43
N SER A 720 -2.62 -19.43 -22.54
CA SER A 720 -3.27 -19.46 -23.85
C SER A 720 -3.73 -20.89 -24.16
N GLU A 721 -4.95 -21.03 -24.66
CA GLU A 721 -5.54 -22.30 -25.08
C GLU A 721 -4.60 -23.09 -26.00
N ILE A 722 -4.34 -24.34 -25.65
CA ILE A 722 -3.54 -25.26 -26.45
C ILE A 722 -4.33 -25.60 -27.71
N LYS A 723 -3.99 -25.01 -28.85
CA LYS A 723 -4.39 -25.50 -30.17
C LYS A 723 -3.32 -26.45 -30.66
N VAL A 724 -3.72 -27.67 -31.01
CA VAL A 724 -2.83 -28.63 -31.68
C VAL A 724 -2.85 -28.29 -33.16
N ASP A 725 -1.73 -27.80 -33.70
CA ASP A 725 -1.55 -27.56 -35.11
C ASP A 725 -0.44 -28.48 -35.67
N GLU A 726 -0.65 -29.02 -36.87
CA GLU A 726 0.14 -30.13 -37.43
C GLU A 726 1.52 -29.73 -38.01
N GLN A 727 1.97 -28.50 -37.88
CA GLN A 727 3.29 -28.11 -38.39
C GLN A 727 4.36 -28.13 -37.28
N ASP A 728 5.45 -28.85 -37.57
CA ASP A 728 6.57 -29.16 -36.69
C ASP A 728 7.49 -27.90 -36.53
N LYS A 729 7.09 -26.96 -35.65
CA LYS A 729 7.73 -25.66 -35.43
C LYS A 729 8.86 -25.70 -34.41
N ILE A 730 9.16 -26.86 -33.84
CA ILE A 730 10.18 -27.01 -32.80
C ILE A 730 11.32 -27.93 -33.28
N GLU A 731 12.54 -27.46 -33.22
CA GLU A 731 13.74 -28.25 -33.49
C GLU A 731 14.45 -28.64 -32.20
N ILE A 732 15.07 -29.82 -32.17
CA ILE A 732 15.91 -30.26 -31.05
C ILE A 732 17.26 -30.72 -31.61
N TYR A 733 18.36 -30.19 -31.10
CA TYR A 733 19.72 -30.56 -31.55
C TYR A 733 20.78 -30.35 -30.44
N PRO A 734 21.86 -31.19 -30.45
CA PRO A 734 22.02 -32.41 -31.27
C PRO A 734 21.07 -33.54 -30.81
N ASN A 735 20.60 -34.33 -31.71
CA ASN A 735 19.85 -35.57 -31.40
C ASN A 735 20.37 -36.68 -32.33
N PRO A 736 21.12 -37.68 -31.83
CA PRO A 736 21.40 -38.02 -30.42
C PRO A 736 22.23 -36.98 -29.62
N VAL A 737 21.94 -36.88 -28.31
CA VAL A 737 22.59 -35.95 -27.39
C VAL A 737 23.55 -36.64 -26.46
N LYS A 738 24.76 -35.99 -26.20
CA LYS A 738 25.70 -36.43 -25.17
C LYS A 738 25.47 -35.64 -23.88
N ASN A 739 25.73 -34.35 -23.90
CA ASN A 739 25.75 -33.51 -22.71
C ASN A 739 24.60 -32.48 -22.66
N ASN A 740 24.41 -31.71 -23.72
CA ASN A 740 23.40 -30.65 -23.76
C ASN A 740 22.59 -30.77 -25.05
N ILE A 741 21.30 -30.55 -24.94
CA ILE A 741 20.38 -30.45 -26.07
C ILE A 741 19.79 -29.04 -26.12
N THR A 742 19.75 -28.46 -27.30
CA THR A 742 19.03 -27.21 -27.57
C THR A 742 17.65 -27.55 -28.12
N ILE A 743 16.65 -26.89 -27.58
CA ILE A 743 15.25 -26.96 -28.02
C ILE A 743 14.92 -25.56 -28.50
N ALA A 744 14.65 -25.40 -29.78
CA ALA A 744 14.44 -24.09 -30.40
C ALA A 744 13.16 -24.05 -31.25
N SER A 745 12.43 -22.96 -31.16
CA SER A 745 11.33 -22.65 -32.08
C SER A 745 11.88 -22.04 -33.36
N THR A 746 11.45 -22.54 -34.52
CA THR A 746 11.84 -22.03 -35.83
C THR A 746 11.18 -20.70 -36.21
N GLU A 747 10.11 -20.31 -35.50
CA GLU A 747 9.34 -19.08 -35.77
C GLU A 747 9.41 -18.07 -34.61
N ASN A 748 10.39 -18.20 -33.70
CA ASN A 748 10.48 -17.39 -32.46
C ASN A 748 9.25 -17.53 -31.54
N ASP A 749 8.49 -18.58 -31.67
CA ASP A 749 7.38 -18.90 -30.80
C ASP A 749 7.89 -19.29 -29.42
N GLU A 750 7.37 -18.65 -28.37
CA GLU A 750 7.86 -18.89 -27.02
C GLU A 750 7.41 -20.23 -26.46
N ILE A 751 8.39 -21.03 -26.01
CA ILE A 751 8.16 -22.28 -25.28
C ILE A 751 7.70 -21.93 -23.88
N LEU A 752 6.52 -22.41 -23.50
CA LEU A 752 5.87 -22.10 -22.20
C LEU A 752 6.19 -23.15 -21.15
N ASN A 753 6.06 -24.44 -21.53
CA ASN A 753 6.27 -25.56 -20.62
C ASN A 753 7.06 -26.68 -21.32
N LEU A 754 7.90 -27.37 -20.55
CA LEU A 754 8.69 -28.50 -21.03
C LEU A 754 8.59 -29.67 -20.06
N LYS A 755 8.29 -30.88 -20.59
CA LYS A 755 8.36 -32.13 -19.85
C LYS A 755 9.23 -33.12 -20.58
N LEU A 756 10.13 -33.78 -19.84
CA LEU A 756 10.93 -34.91 -20.32
C LEU A 756 10.36 -36.19 -19.71
N LEU A 757 9.99 -37.13 -20.55
CA LEU A 757 9.46 -38.45 -20.17
C LEU A 757 10.51 -39.52 -20.56
N ASP A 758 10.70 -40.51 -19.70
CA ASP A 758 11.48 -41.69 -20.02
C ASP A 758 10.71 -42.65 -20.97
N SER A 759 11.34 -43.75 -21.36
CA SER A 759 10.77 -44.73 -22.25
C SER A 759 9.51 -45.42 -21.70
N MET A 760 9.23 -45.32 -20.41
CA MET A 760 8.03 -45.82 -19.74
C MET A 760 6.93 -44.78 -19.58
N GLY A 761 7.16 -43.56 -20.08
CA GLY A 761 6.20 -42.47 -19.99
C GLY A 761 6.21 -41.74 -18.62
N LYS A 762 7.16 -42.05 -17.72
CA LYS A 762 7.32 -41.35 -16.45
C LYS A 762 7.99 -40.00 -16.69
N VAL A 763 7.43 -38.94 -16.12
CA VAL A 763 8.04 -37.62 -16.16
C VAL A 763 9.28 -37.64 -15.29
N VAL A 764 10.46 -37.42 -15.91
CA VAL A 764 11.77 -37.37 -15.26
C VAL A 764 12.30 -35.92 -15.13
N PHE A 765 11.68 -34.98 -15.84
CA PHE A 765 11.94 -33.57 -15.74
C PHE A 765 10.69 -32.78 -16.16
N GLN A 766 10.41 -31.67 -15.48
CA GLN A 766 9.36 -30.72 -15.86
C GLN A 766 9.76 -29.31 -15.47
N VAL A 767 9.47 -28.37 -16.34
CA VAL A 767 9.58 -26.94 -16.06
C VAL A 767 8.44 -26.21 -16.75
N ASP A 768 7.85 -25.27 -16.03
CA ASP A 768 6.72 -24.45 -16.45
C ASP A 768 7.13 -22.97 -16.49
N LYS A 769 6.36 -22.13 -17.20
CA LYS A 769 6.54 -20.68 -17.29
C LYS A 769 7.89 -20.25 -17.88
N ILE A 770 8.31 -20.89 -18.95
CA ILE A 770 9.64 -20.67 -19.58
C ILE A 770 9.68 -19.34 -20.35
N ASN A 771 8.74 -19.11 -21.26
CA ASN A 771 8.63 -17.92 -22.13
C ASN A 771 9.91 -17.58 -22.92
N LEU A 772 10.50 -18.57 -23.58
CA LEU A 772 11.71 -18.43 -24.42
C LEU A 772 11.51 -19.18 -25.73
N ALA A 773 12.04 -18.60 -26.81
CA ALA A 773 12.07 -19.29 -28.11
C ALA A 773 13.14 -20.39 -28.16
N THR A 774 14.13 -20.40 -27.28
CA THR A 774 15.21 -21.39 -27.25
C THR A 774 15.59 -21.75 -25.82
N ILE A 775 15.75 -23.06 -25.57
CA ILE A 775 16.11 -23.63 -24.27
C ILE A 775 17.28 -24.59 -24.43
N ASN A 776 18.21 -24.55 -23.48
CA ASN A 776 19.29 -25.55 -23.38
C ASN A 776 19.04 -26.45 -22.16
N LEU A 777 18.92 -27.74 -22.40
CA LEU A 777 18.74 -28.73 -21.34
C LEU A 777 20.00 -29.58 -21.18
N ASN A 778 20.54 -29.61 -19.96
CA ASN A 778 21.69 -30.44 -19.63
C ASN A 778 21.23 -31.88 -19.38
N MET A 779 21.80 -32.82 -20.13
CA MET A 779 21.46 -34.26 -20.13
C MET A 779 22.44 -35.11 -19.36
N ASN A 780 23.49 -34.54 -18.73
CA ASN A 780 24.57 -35.33 -18.09
C ASN A 780 24.10 -36.25 -16.96
N SER A 781 23.07 -35.85 -16.24
CA SER A 781 22.48 -36.58 -15.10
C SER A 781 21.48 -37.67 -15.51
N TYR A 782 21.15 -37.78 -16.81
CA TYR A 782 20.18 -38.75 -17.29
C TYR A 782 20.84 -39.98 -17.89
N PRO A 783 20.36 -41.20 -17.60
CA PRO A 783 20.85 -42.44 -18.20
C PRO A 783 20.77 -42.42 -19.73
N ASN A 784 21.65 -43.22 -20.41
CA ASN A 784 21.52 -43.43 -21.85
C ASN A 784 20.19 -44.11 -22.16
N GLY A 785 19.48 -43.64 -23.20
CA GLY A 785 18.17 -44.20 -23.54
C GLY A 785 17.35 -43.29 -24.42
N ILE A 786 16.11 -43.72 -24.66
CA ILE A 786 15.12 -42.95 -25.41
C ILE A 786 14.26 -42.14 -24.42
N TYR A 787 14.09 -40.86 -24.73
CA TYR A 787 13.24 -39.93 -24.02
C TYR A 787 12.24 -39.29 -24.98
N ILE A 788 11.11 -38.84 -24.42
CA ILE A 788 10.09 -38.04 -25.13
C ILE A 788 10.05 -36.67 -24.48
N LEU A 789 10.30 -35.61 -25.26
CA LEU A 789 10.08 -34.23 -24.88
C LEU A 789 8.63 -33.85 -25.26
N ARG A 790 7.83 -33.46 -24.28
CA ARG A 790 6.60 -32.73 -24.49
C ARG A 790 6.86 -31.25 -24.30
N ILE A 791 6.65 -30.47 -25.34
CA ILE A 791 6.95 -29.05 -25.42
C ILE A 791 5.63 -28.32 -25.68
N GLU A 792 5.28 -27.40 -24.82
CA GLU A 792 4.12 -26.52 -24.97
C GLU A 792 4.62 -25.13 -25.32
N SER A 793 4.21 -24.58 -26.44
CA SER A 793 4.50 -23.23 -26.90
C SER A 793 3.20 -22.42 -27.03
N ARG A 794 3.29 -21.14 -27.38
CA ARG A 794 2.09 -20.31 -27.61
C ARG A 794 1.25 -20.83 -28.79
N SER A 795 1.86 -21.47 -29.77
CA SER A 795 1.15 -22.02 -30.93
C SER A 795 0.60 -23.45 -30.72
N GLY A 796 0.98 -24.14 -29.62
CA GLY A 796 0.45 -25.46 -29.32
C GLY A 796 1.42 -26.41 -28.64
N ALA A 797 1.04 -27.70 -28.51
CA ALA A 797 1.85 -28.74 -27.90
C ALA A 797 2.51 -29.63 -28.95
N THR A 798 3.82 -29.87 -28.81
CA THR A 798 4.60 -30.74 -29.68
C THR A 798 5.30 -31.85 -28.90
N PHE A 799 5.47 -33.04 -29.51
CA PHE A 799 6.21 -34.14 -28.92
C PHE A 799 7.43 -34.45 -29.79
N LYS A 800 8.61 -34.51 -29.18
CA LYS A 800 9.87 -34.85 -29.85
C LYS A 800 10.53 -36.06 -29.21
N LYS A 801 10.98 -37.00 -30.03
CA LYS A 801 11.79 -38.14 -29.58
C LYS A 801 13.24 -37.70 -29.50
N MET A 802 13.88 -37.96 -28.38
CA MET A 802 15.29 -37.69 -28.12
C MET A 802 16.02 -38.99 -27.75
N ILE A 803 17.28 -39.11 -28.18
CA ILE A 803 18.15 -40.25 -27.86
C ILE A 803 19.37 -39.70 -27.08
N LYS A 804 19.54 -40.15 -25.83
CA LYS A 804 20.73 -39.86 -25.01
C LYS A 804 21.74 -41.00 -25.23
N ILE A 805 22.96 -40.61 -25.55
CA ILE A 805 24.13 -41.49 -25.73
C ILE A 805 25.30 -41.08 -24.85
N GLU A 806 26.28 -41.95 -24.70
CA GLU A 806 27.52 -41.65 -23.93
C GLU A 806 28.30 -40.44 -24.46
#